data_24bd8fc306ae64337354970729c2e1fa
#
_entry.id   24bd8fc306ae64337354970729c2e1fa
#
_cell.length_a   1.000
_cell.length_b   1.000
_cell.length_c   1.000
_cell.angle_alpha   90.00
_cell.angle_beta   90.00
_cell.angle_gamma   90.00
#
_symmetry.space_group_name_H-M   'P 1'
#
loop_
_entity.id
_entity.type
_entity.pdbx_description
1 polymer ?
#
loop_
_entity_poly.entity_id
_entity_poly.type
_entity_poly.pdbx_seq_one_letter_code
_entity_poly.pdbx_strand_id
1 'polypeptide(L)'
;MAKKRKPPSIKGLPPPYLEGKNYGEPRICDSDFKGPVVNRNCTDVLCCMIFILFIIGYILLGLVAWVNGDPRRVAYPTDSQGHFCGQKDTPNENKTILFYFNLLSCTSPSVVLNLQCPTTQICVSKCPEKFLTYMEIQYMYRKDNSYLTYYSQFCKSAFVKPAKTLTQVLLDNDCPTAIFPSKPFLRRCFPDFSTKNGTLTVGNKTEFEDGSGRRRNAVELRAAANGINKALDARAIGMKVFEDYATTWYWILIGLTIAMFLSWMFVVLLRFTAGFLFWIFTFGVIGIIAYGIWNCYQEYNSLQEKPNSHLTIYHIGVQTDISMYFQLRQTWFILMIILCILEVFVILVLIFLRNRIRISIALLKEGSKAIGYIPTTLIYPVLTFIFLSICISYWAVIAVYLATSGVPVYKVITPKGQCIHENKTCDPQTFNTTEIAKACPGAQCNFAFYGGKSLYHQYITTFQIFNLFVFLWLINFVIALGQCALAGAFASYYWALKKPDDIPPYPLFTAFGRAIRYHTGSLAFGSLILAGIQMFRLILEYLDKRLKEAQNNVSKFLKCCLRCCFWCLEKAVKFLNRNAYIMIAIYGKNFCRSAKDAFNLLMRNILKVAVMDRVTDFVLVLGKILVAGCIGVLAFLLFTERLPMIIEGPTSLNYYWVPLLTVIIGSYLIAHGFFSIYAMCIETIFICFLVDNQKMRRLRPMSLASL
;
A
#
# COMPACT_ATOMS: atom_id res chain seq x y z
N MET A 1 -15.77 8.47 -69.33
CA MET A 1 -16.64 9.34 -68.44
C MET A 1 -17.70 8.49 -67.80
N ALA A 2 -17.48 8.07 -66.56
CA ALA A 2 -18.43 7.27 -65.78
C ALA A 2 -19.16 8.19 -64.76
N LYS A 3 -20.48 8.40 -65.01
CA LYS A 3 -21.38 9.18 -64.19
C LYS A 3 -21.53 8.54 -62.79
N LYS A 4 -21.05 9.18 -61.72
CA LYS A 4 -21.39 8.85 -60.32
C LYS A 4 -22.88 9.06 -60.11
N ARG A 5 -23.65 7.98 -59.89
CA ARG A 5 -25.02 8.05 -59.37
C ARG A 5 -25.03 8.48 -57.90
N LYS A 6 -25.73 9.58 -57.59
CA LYS A 6 -26.06 9.99 -56.24
C LYS A 6 -27.01 8.96 -55.63
N PRO A 7 -26.82 8.55 -54.36
CA PRO A 7 -27.79 7.67 -53.68
C PRO A 7 -29.10 8.43 -53.38
N PRO A 8 -30.26 7.75 -53.39
CA PRO A 8 -31.58 8.36 -53.23
C PRO A 8 -31.73 8.95 -51.80
N SER A 9 -32.25 10.19 -51.72
CA SER A 9 -32.63 10.84 -50.48
C SER A 9 -33.86 10.19 -49.89
N ILE A 10 -33.71 9.52 -48.76
CA ILE A 10 -34.84 8.98 -47.98
C ILE A 10 -35.42 10.11 -47.16
N LYS A 11 -36.56 10.68 -47.56
CA LYS A 11 -37.40 11.57 -46.77
C LYS A 11 -38.16 10.69 -45.77
N GLY A 12 -37.97 10.97 -44.45
CA GLY A 12 -38.78 10.33 -43.40
C GLY A 12 -38.01 9.77 -42.20
N LEU A 13 -36.82 10.30 -41.86
CA LEU A 13 -36.24 10.01 -40.56
C LEU A 13 -36.85 10.94 -39.47
N PRO A 14 -37.22 10.37 -38.27
CA PRO A 14 -37.53 11.20 -37.15
C PRO A 14 -36.33 12.11 -36.81
N PRO A 15 -36.59 13.33 -36.21
CA PRO A 15 -35.51 14.28 -35.97
C PRO A 15 -34.39 13.61 -35.17
N PRO A 16 -33.12 13.83 -35.53
CA PRO A 16 -32.01 13.28 -34.79
C PRO A 16 -32.11 13.84 -33.37
N TYR A 17 -32.24 12.94 -32.40
CA TYR A 17 -31.97 13.27 -31.02
C TYR A 17 -30.67 14.08 -31.02
N LEU A 18 -30.63 15.18 -30.26
CA LEU A 18 -29.48 16.04 -30.01
C LEU A 18 -28.30 15.23 -29.41
N GLU A 19 -27.72 14.35 -30.21
CA GLU A 19 -26.44 13.71 -29.94
C GLU A 19 -25.38 14.67 -30.46
N GLY A 20 -24.70 15.30 -29.53
CA GLY A 20 -23.82 16.43 -29.74
C GLY A 20 -22.93 16.35 -30.96
N LYS A 21 -23.02 17.36 -31.80
CA LYS A 21 -22.15 17.66 -32.95
C LYS A 21 -20.65 17.66 -32.58
N ASN A 22 -20.30 17.61 -31.31
CA ASN A 22 -18.92 17.74 -30.81
C ASN A 22 -18.11 16.45 -30.80
N TYR A 23 -18.69 15.27 -31.00
CA TYR A 23 -17.99 13.98 -30.89
C TYR A 23 -17.66 13.32 -32.25
N GLY A 24 -17.59 14.09 -33.32
CA GLY A 24 -17.22 13.62 -34.64
C GLY A 24 -18.27 12.73 -35.32
N GLU A 25 -18.07 12.43 -36.61
CA GLU A 25 -18.97 11.52 -37.34
C GLU A 25 -18.82 10.07 -36.88
N PRO A 26 -19.94 9.28 -36.84
CA PRO A 26 -19.85 7.86 -36.57
C PRO A 26 -18.98 7.18 -37.60
N ARG A 27 -18.09 6.31 -37.16
CA ARG A 27 -17.18 5.57 -38.01
C ARG A 27 -17.97 4.79 -39.10
N ILE A 28 -17.48 4.80 -40.33
CA ILE A 28 -17.97 3.96 -41.41
C ILE A 28 -17.68 2.51 -41.01
N CYS A 29 -18.73 1.71 -40.80
CA CYS A 29 -18.59 0.31 -40.46
C CYS A 29 -18.29 -0.51 -41.69
N ASP A 30 -17.28 -1.35 -41.63
CA ASP A 30 -16.97 -2.35 -42.63
C ASP A 30 -18.02 -3.47 -42.54
N SER A 31 -18.73 -3.74 -43.63
CA SER A 31 -19.80 -4.76 -43.65
C SER A 31 -19.28 -6.19 -43.39
N ASP A 32 -17.98 -6.40 -43.65
CA ASP A 32 -17.32 -7.70 -43.60
C ASP A 32 -16.57 -7.95 -42.29
N PHE A 33 -16.67 -7.02 -41.30
CA PHE A 33 -16.05 -7.20 -39.99
C PHE A 33 -16.70 -8.33 -39.18
N LYS A 34 -16.03 -9.47 -39.09
CA LYS A 34 -16.50 -10.69 -38.44
C LYS A 34 -15.85 -10.96 -37.07
N GLY A 35 -15.13 -9.99 -36.47
CA GLY A 35 -14.48 -10.18 -35.16
C GLY A 35 -13.15 -9.46 -35.02
N PRO A 36 -12.35 -9.79 -34.03
CA PRO A 36 -11.05 -9.15 -33.83
C PRO A 36 -10.15 -9.31 -35.04
N VAL A 37 -9.54 -8.20 -35.51
CA VAL A 37 -8.65 -8.20 -36.69
C VAL A 37 -7.52 -9.20 -36.47
N VAL A 38 -7.33 -10.09 -37.48
CA VAL A 38 -6.30 -11.15 -37.43
C VAL A 38 -4.94 -10.61 -37.86
N ASN A 39 -4.89 -9.90 -39.01
CA ASN A 39 -3.67 -9.31 -39.53
C ASN A 39 -3.35 -8.01 -38.81
N ARG A 40 -2.25 -7.99 -38.06
CA ARG A 40 -1.85 -6.86 -37.19
C ARG A 40 -0.43 -6.44 -37.49
N ASN A 41 -0.20 -5.14 -37.40
CA ASN A 41 1.12 -4.54 -37.46
C ASN A 41 1.53 -4.10 -36.04
N CYS A 42 2.84 -4.00 -35.80
CA CYS A 42 3.36 -3.45 -34.55
C CYS A 42 2.89 -2.00 -34.40
N THR A 43 2.40 -1.65 -33.21
CA THR A 43 1.86 -0.33 -32.91
C THR A 43 2.75 0.38 -31.88
N ASP A 44 2.91 1.71 -32.04
CA ASP A 44 3.68 2.57 -31.13
C ASP A 44 5.11 2.05 -30.87
N VAL A 45 5.83 1.69 -31.96
CA VAL A 45 7.16 1.05 -31.90
C VAL A 45 8.18 1.89 -31.11
N LEU A 46 8.14 3.22 -31.27
CA LEU A 46 9.01 4.12 -30.51
C LEU A 46 8.86 3.94 -29.00
N CYS A 47 7.61 3.88 -28.51
CA CYS A 47 7.33 3.65 -27.09
C CYS A 47 7.79 2.27 -26.62
N CYS A 48 7.71 1.26 -27.51
CA CYS A 48 8.25 -0.07 -27.23
C CYS A 48 9.78 -0.02 -27.02
N MET A 49 10.49 0.68 -27.90
CA MET A 49 11.96 0.83 -27.79
C MET A 49 12.36 1.57 -26.51
N ILE A 50 11.67 2.67 -26.19
CA ILE A 50 11.89 3.40 -24.92
C ILE A 50 11.63 2.49 -23.72
N PHE A 51 10.55 1.73 -23.72
CA PHE A 51 10.20 0.81 -22.62
C PHE A 51 11.29 -0.25 -22.43
N ILE A 52 11.79 -0.87 -23.50
CA ILE A 52 12.88 -1.84 -23.44
C ILE A 52 14.16 -1.20 -22.87
N LEU A 53 14.49 0.02 -23.33
CA LEU A 53 15.66 0.76 -22.83
C LEU A 53 15.55 1.01 -21.32
N PHE A 54 14.37 1.40 -20.81
CA PHE A 54 14.15 1.59 -19.38
C PHE A 54 14.25 0.27 -18.59
N ILE A 55 13.77 -0.85 -19.15
CA ILE A 55 13.94 -2.17 -18.51
C ILE A 55 15.43 -2.54 -18.42
N ILE A 56 16.19 -2.35 -19.51
CA ILE A 56 17.64 -2.60 -19.50
C ILE A 56 18.32 -1.72 -18.46
N GLY A 57 18.02 -0.41 -18.43
CA GLY A 57 18.52 0.51 -17.41
C GLY A 57 18.15 0.09 -15.98
N TYR A 58 16.96 -0.49 -15.79
CA TYR A 58 16.49 -1.00 -14.50
C TYR A 58 17.26 -2.24 -14.05
N ILE A 59 17.55 -3.15 -14.97
CA ILE A 59 18.40 -4.32 -14.70
C ILE A 59 19.82 -3.88 -14.33
N LEU A 60 20.40 -2.93 -15.09
CA LEU A 60 21.72 -2.36 -14.78
C LEU A 60 21.74 -1.67 -13.41
N LEU A 61 20.70 -0.91 -13.06
CA LEU A 61 20.57 -0.33 -11.73
C LEU A 61 20.56 -1.40 -10.65
N GLY A 62 19.85 -2.52 -10.88
CA GLY A 62 19.85 -3.66 -9.94
C GLY A 62 21.23 -4.27 -9.75
N LEU A 63 22.02 -4.44 -10.80
CA LEU A 63 23.38 -4.93 -10.73
C LEU A 63 24.31 -3.96 -9.98
N VAL A 64 24.22 -2.66 -10.28
CA VAL A 64 24.98 -1.62 -9.58
C VAL A 64 24.62 -1.56 -8.09
N ALA A 65 23.33 -1.65 -7.77
CA ALA A 65 22.86 -1.69 -6.39
C ALA A 65 23.37 -2.92 -5.65
N TRP A 66 23.35 -4.10 -6.28
CA TRP A 66 23.87 -5.35 -5.70
C TRP A 66 25.36 -5.25 -5.37
N VAL A 67 26.17 -4.74 -6.29
CA VAL A 67 27.63 -4.63 -6.09
C VAL A 67 27.97 -3.68 -4.94
N ASN A 68 27.23 -2.58 -4.80
CA ASN A 68 27.55 -1.50 -3.82
C ASN A 68 26.76 -1.61 -2.52
N GLY A 69 25.67 -2.37 -2.46
CA GLY A 69 24.80 -2.48 -1.30
C GLY A 69 25.13 -3.67 -0.41
N ASP A 70 24.91 -3.51 0.90
CA ASP A 70 25.01 -4.59 1.87
C ASP A 70 23.75 -4.68 2.73
N PRO A 71 22.81 -5.58 2.44
CA PRO A 71 21.55 -5.70 3.16
C PRO A 71 21.72 -6.10 4.63
N ARG A 72 22.89 -6.65 5.02
CA ARG A 72 23.20 -6.97 6.42
C ARG A 72 23.13 -5.74 7.31
N ARG A 73 23.40 -4.55 6.74
CA ARG A 73 23.36 -3.25 7.45
C ARG A 73 21.96 -2.90 8.00
N VAL A 74 20.90 -3.44 7.43
CA VAL A 74 19.54 -3.28 7.96
C VAL A 74 19.29 -4.23 9.13
N ALA A 75 19.77 -5.46 9.03
CA ALA A 75 19.51 -6.51 10.01
C ALA A 75 20.43 -6.45 11.23
N TYR A 76 21.68 -6.04 11.03
CA TYR A 76 22.71 -6.04 12.07
C TYR A 76 23.15 -4.61 12.39
N PRO A 77 23.09 -4.20 13.67
CA PRO A 77 23.66 -2.91 14.08
C PRO A 77 25.18 -2.93 14.03
N THR A 78 25.78 -1.75 13.88
CA THR A 78 27.23 -1.53 13.82
C THR A 78 27.73 -0.84 15.08
N ASP A 79 28.93 -1.23 15.54
CA ASP A 79 29.63 -0.55 16.62
C ASP A 79 30.31 0.76 16.15
N SER A 80 30.97 1.48 17.07
CA SER A 80 31.71 2.71 16.76
C SER A 80 32.94 2.48 15.91
N GLN A 81 33.37 1.25 15.68
CA GLN A 81 34.46 0.87 14.79
C GLN A 81 33.99 0.45 13.39
N GLY A 82 32.69 0.40 13.17
CA GLY A 82 32.11 0.02 11.89
C GLY A 82 31.95 -1.50 11.68
N HIS A 83 32.21 -2.32 12.71
CA HIS A 83 31.95 -3.77 12.64
C HIS A 83 30.50 -4.11 12.99
N PHE A 84 29.93 -5.13 12.34
CA PHE A 84 28.60 -5.62 12.69
C PHE A 84 28.60 -6.41 14.00
N CYS A 85 27.56 -6.25 14.79
CA CYS A 85 27.36 -7.09 15.96
C CYS A 85 27.02 -8.54 15.51
N GLY A 86 27.80 -9.52 16.03
CA GLY A 86 27.70 -10.92 15.63
C GLY A 86 28.42 -11.28 14.32
N GLN A 87 29.34 -10.43 13.85
CA GLN A 87 30.13 -10.69 12.65
C GLN A 87 31.22 -11.72 12.96
N LYS A 88 31.30 -12.79 12.15
CA LYS A 88 32.36 -13.80 12.22
C LYS A 88 33.73 -13.17 11.94
N ASP A 89 34.76 -13.72 12.51
CA ASP A 89 36.17 -13.26 12.37
C ASP A 89 36.44 -11.82 12.88
N THR A 90 35.55 -11.34 13.79
CA THR A 90 35.75 -10.04 14.48
C THR A 90 35.59 -10.21 15.99
N PRO A 91 36.08 -9.24 16.81
CA PRO A 91 35.85 -9.27 18.25
C PRO A 91 34.36 -9.30 18.68
N ASN A 92 33.45 -9.14 17.72
CA ASN A 92 32.00 -9.08 17.93
C ASN A 92 31.28 -10.38 17.61
N GLU A 93 31.98 -11.50 17.31
CA GLU A 93 31.36 -12.75 16.85
C GLU A 93 30.24 -13.27 17.78
N ASN A 94 30.49 -13.25 19.10
CA ASN A 94 29.52 -13.69 20.10
C ASN A 94 28.71 -12.54 20.72
N LYS A 95 28.80 -11.32 20.16
CA LYS A 95 28.16 -10.11 20.68
C LYS A 95 27.14 -9.58 19.67
N THR A 96 25.90 -10.07 19.75
CA THR A 96 24.88 -9.83 18.72
C THR A 96 24.04 -8.59 18.95
N ILE A 97 24.20 -7.91 20.10
CA ILE A 97 23.34 -6.81 20.56
C ILE A 97 24.19 -5.54 20.68
N LEU A 98 23.68 -4.41 20.21
CA LEU A 98 24.33 -3.11 20.33
C LEU A 98 23.93 -2.42 21.63
N PHE A 99 24.94 -1.89 22.33
CA PHE A 99 24.80 -1.11 23.56
C PHE A 99 25.31 0.31 23.36
N TYR A 100 24.58 1.31 23.87
CA TYR A 100 24.89 2.74 23.78
C TYR A 100 25.47 3.23 25.11
N PHE A 101 26.59 3.97 25.08
CA PHE A 101 27.18 4.51 26.31
C PHE A 101 26.34 5.63 26.92
N ASN A 102 25.79 6.50 26.10
CA ASN A 102 24.90 7.57 26.56
C ASN A 102 23.63 7.64 25.70
N LEU A 103 22.56 7.04 26.16
CA LEU A 103 21.28 7.02 25.46
C LEU A 103 20.59 8.39 25.44
N LEU A 104 20.89 9.27 26.42
CA LEU A 104 20.34 10.63 26.48
C LEU A 104 20.80 11.51 25.33
N SER A 105 21.95 11.22 24.74
CA SER A 105 22.44 11.90 23.54
C SER A 105 21.63 11.55 22.28
N CYS A 106 20.77 10.53 22.35
CA CYS A 106 19.98 10.01 21.24
C CYS A 106 18.55 10.57 21.17
N THR A 107 18.27 11.68 21.83
CA THR A 107 16.89 12.20 22.02
C THR A 107 16.28 12.89 20.83
N SER A 108 17.05 13.19 19.77
CA SER A 108 16.50 13.87 18.59
C SER A 108 15.67 12.95 17.71
N PRO A 109 14.53 13.40 17.14
CA PRO A 109 13.68 12.59 16.27
C PRO A 109 14.39 12.02 15.03
N SER A 110 15.39 12.73 14.52
CA SER A 110 16.23 12.29 13.40
C SER A 110 17.12 11.10 13.75
N VAL A 111 17.55 11.00 15.01
CA VAL A 111 18.36 9.89 15.51
C VAL A 111 17.52 8.61 15.60
N VAL A 112 16.25 8.72 16.01
CA VAL A 112 15.34 7.58 16.07
C VAL A 112 15.05 7.01 14.69
N LEU A 113 14.91 7.86 13.68
CA LEU A 113 14.68 7.44 12.29
C LEU A 113 15.90 6.73 11.68
N ASN A 114 17.09 7.24 11.95
CA ASN A 114 18.33 6.69 11.38
C ASN A 114 18.95 5.59 12.26
N LEU A 115 18.42 5.38 13.48
CA LEU A 115 18.96 4.47 14.50
C LEU A 115 20.45 4.68 14.82
N GLN A 116 20.95 5.89 14.59
CA GLN A 116 22.33 6.31 14.82
C GLN A 116 22.38 7.41 15.86
N CYS A 117 23.24 7.24 16.83
CA CYS A 117 23.32 8.10 17.98
C CYS A 117 24.74 8.65 18.13
N PRO A 118 24.93 9.95 18.44
CA PRO A 118 26.25 10.55 18.61
C PRO A 118 26.87 10.16 19.99
N THR A 119 27.03 8.87 20.21
CA THR A 119 27.70 8.32 21.43
C THR A 119 28.49 7.09 21.04
N THR A 120 29.45 6.71 21.87
CA THR A 120 30.18 5.45 21.71
C THR A 120 29.18 4.27 21.76
N GLN A 121 29.33 3.34 20.84
CA GLN A 121 28.48 2.17 20.66
C GLN A 121 29.37 0.93 20.61
N ILE A 122 29.01 -0.08 21.39
CA ILE A 122 29.72 -1.36 21.42
C ILE A 122 28.76 -2.52 21.27
N CYS A 123 29.25 -3.66 20.75
CA CYS A 123 28.50 -4.88 20.69
C CYS A 123 28.65 -5.67 22.00
N VAL A 124 27.54 -6.19 22.54
CA VAL A 124 27.47 -6.97 23.78
C VAL A 124 26.72 -8.28 23.55
N SER A 125 26.99 -9.28 24.37
CA SER A 125 26.27 -10.57 24.31
C SER A 125 24.88 -10.50 24.96
N LYS A 126 24.76 -9.71 26.04
CA LYS A 126 23.49 -9.50 26.79
C LYS A 126 23.38 -8.03 27.18
N CYS A 127 22.14 -7.54 27.28
CA CYS A 127 21.89 -6.20 27.82
C CYS A 127 22.10 -6.17 29.36
N PRO A 128 22.44 -4.99 29.93
CA PRO A 128 22.57 -4.85 31.39
C PRO A 128 21.26 -5.17 32.10
N GLU A 129 21.34 -5.89 33.21
CA GLU A 129 20.18 -6.26 34.03
C GLU A 129 20.09 -5.37 35.30
N LYS A 130 21.19 -4.73 35.71
CA LYS A 130 21.30 -3.95 36.92
C LYS A 130 21.63 -2.51 36.66
N PHE A 131 21.14 -1.59 37.50
CA PHE A 131 21.60 -0.21 37.50
C PHE A 131 22.91 -0.10 38.30
N LEU A 132 23.96 0.35 37.63
CA LEU A 132 25.27 0.57 38.28
C LEU A 132 25.92 1.80 37.64
N THR A 133 26.57 2.62 38.47
CA THR A 133 27.43 3.71 37.98
C THR A 133 28.91 3.32 38.07
N TYR A 134 29.75 3.88 37.21
CA TYR A 134 31.17 3.59 37.23
C TYR A 134 31.84 4.02 38.55
N MET A 135 31.35 5.09 39.21
CA MET A 135 31.82 5.53 40.52
C MET A 135 31.48 4.52 41.63
N GLU A 136 30.22 3.99 41.66
CA GLU A 136 29.83 2.97 42.61
C GLU A 136 30.67 1.70 42.49
N ILE A 137 31.05 1.33 41.26
CA ILE A 137 31.87 0.14 41.01
C ILE A 137 33.29 0.31 41.51
N GLN A 138 33.89 1.45 41.36
CA GLN A 138 35.24 1.69 41.91
C GLN A 138 35.22 1.59 43.44
N TYR A 139 34.13 1.98 44.10
CA TYR A 139 33.97 1.80 45.55
C TYR A 139 33.76 0.33 45.92
N MET A 140 32.87 -0.36 45.18
CA MET A 140 32.54 -1.77 45.39
C MET A 140 33.67 -2.74 44.98
N TYR A 141 34.51 -2.40 44.01
CA TYR A 141 35.66 -3.19 43.58
C TYR A 141 36.62 -3.54 44.71
N ARG A 142 36.79 -2.66 45.68
CA ARG A 142 37.60 -2.93 46.87
C ARG A 142 37.05 -4.05 47.74
N LYS A 143 35.75 -4.36 47.63
CA LYS A 143 35.05 -5.41 48.37
C LYS A 143 34.83 -6.70 47.60
N ASP A 144 34.49 -6.59 46.30
CA ASP A 144 34.20 -7.73 45.43
C ASP A 144 34.54 -7.44 43.96
N ASN A 145 35.38 -8.27 43.39
CA ASN A 145 35.86 -8.14 42.01
C ASN A 145 34.80 -8.52 40.97
N SER A 146 33.73 -9.20 41.38
CA SER A 146 32.66 -9.67 40.47
C SER A 146 31.91 -8.52 39.82
N TYR A 147 31.73 -7.39 40.50
CA TYR A 147 31.07 -6.20 39.97
C TYR A 147 31.87 -5.54 38.86
N LEU A 148 33.21 -5.46 38.99
CA LEU A 148 34.07 -4.93 37.95
C LEU A 148 34.10 -5.85 36.73
N THR A 149 34.11 -7.15 36.90
CA THR A 149 34.04 -8.14 35.84
C THR A 149 32.73 -8.06 35.08
N TYR A 150 31.61 -7.85 35.76
CA TYR A 150 30.31 -7.63 35.14
C TYR A 150 30.26 -6.34 34.34
N TYR A 151 30.77 -5.22 34.90
CA TYR A 151 30.73 -3.93 34.22
C TYR A 151 31.69 -3.85 33.02
N SER A 152 32.82 -4.50 33.09
CA SER A 152 33.81 -4.53 32.02
C SER A 152 33.27 -5.14 30.73
N GLN A 153 32.19 -5.93 30.80
CA GLN A 153 31.49 -6.45 29.61
C GLN A 153 30.85 -5.33 28.77
N PHE A 154 30.57 -4.18 29.40
CA PHE A 154 29.99 -2.98 28.79
C PHE A 154 31.01 -1.89 28.50
N CYS A 155 32.32 -2.16 28.64
CA CYS A 155 33.40 -1.29 28.29
C CYS A 155 34.02 -1.64 26.91
N LYS A 156 34.82 -0.75 26.32
CA LYS A 156 35.55 -1.06 25.08
C LYS A 156 36.44 -2.29 25.28
N SER A 157 36.67 -3.05 24.21
CA SER A 157 37.50 -4.27 24.24
C SER A 157 38.96 -4.00 24.64
N ALA A 158 39.48 -2.77 24.45
CA ALA A 158 40.83 -2.33 24.83
C ALA A 158 40.90 -1.95 26.33
N PHE A 159 39.82 -2.01 27.11
CA PHE A 159 39.83 -1.71 28.53
C PHE A 159 40.45 -2.89 29.29
N VAL A 160 41.74 -2.79 29.53
CA VAL A 160 42.49 -3.69 30.42
C VAL A 160 42.55 -3.02 31.77
N LYS A 161 42.34 -3.79 32.88
CA LYS A 161 42.29 -3.40 34.30
C LYS A 161 42.96 -2.05 34.66
N PRO A 162 42.47 -1.27 35.66
CA PRO A 162 42.60 0.16 35.75
C PRO A 162 44.07 0.64 35.98
N ALA A 163 44.80 0.76 34.90
CA ALA A 163 46.03 1.58 34.88
C ALA A 163 45.70 3.08 34.77
N LYS A 164 44.42 3.43 34.40
CA LYS A 164 43.97 4.80 34.22
C LYS A 164 43.16 5.30 35.42
N THR A 165 43.26 6.58 35.72
CA THR A 165 42.41 7.22 36.72
C THR A 165 40.96 7.28 36.31
N LEU A 166 40.01 7.37 37.26
CA LEU A 166 38.57 7.49 37.00
C LEU A 166 38.27 8.57 35.93
N THR A 167 38.86 9.73 36.09
CA THR A 167 38.67 10.87 35.17
C THR A 167 39.18 10.56 33.76
N GLN A 168 40.28 9.83 33.60
CA GLN A 168 40.81 9.44 32.28
C GLN A 168 39.92 8.41 31.58
N VAL A 169 39.38 7.40 32.30
CA VAL A 169 38.51 6.38 31.72
C VAL A 169 37.19 7.00 31.22
N LEU A 170 36.66 7.99 31.94
CA LEU A 170 35.44 8.70 31.53
C LEU A 170 35.72 9.71 30.39
N LEU A 171 36.85 10.40 30.40
CA LEU A 171 37.25 11.31 29.33
C LEU A 171 37.52 10.57 28.02
N ASP A 172 38.17 9.42 28.09
CA ASP A 172 38.49 8.59 26.92
C ASP A 172 37.29 7.81 26.42
N ASN A 173 36.15 7.88 27.14
CA ASN A 173 34.96 7.07 26.89
C ASN A 173 35.28 5.57 26.72
N ASP A 174 36.12 5.03 27.59
CA ASP A 174 36.46 3.61 27.59
C ASP A 174 35.36 2.76 28.20
N CYS A 175 34.64 3.34 29.19
CA CYS A 175 33.46 2.74 29.81
C CYS A 175 32.29 3.74 29.87
N PRO A 176 31.06 3.29 29.90
CA PRO A 176 29.87 4.15 30.11
C PRO A 176 29.90 4.73 31.53
N THR A 177 29.32 5.91 31.72
CA THR A 177 29.18 6.53 33.05
C THR A 177 28.22 5.80 33.96
N ALA A 178 27.15 5.25 33.37
CA ALA A 178 26.15 4.43 34.04
C ALA A 178 25.56 3.40 33.09
N ILE A 179 25.25 2.22 33.62
CA ILE A 179 24.51 1.19 32.90
C ILE A 179 23.10 1.08 33.50
N PHE A 180 22.09 0.97 32.63
CA PHE A 180 20.67 0.89 33.04
C PHE A 180 20.13 -0.51 32.75
N PRO A 181 19.23 -1.06 33.61
CA PRO A 181 18.52 -2.27 33.28
C PRO A 181 17.85 -2.10 31.90
N SER A 182 18.19 -2.98 30.96
CA SER A 182 17.79 -2.82 29.56
C SER A 182 17.31 -4.14 28.98
N LYS A 183 16.35 -4.03 28.04
CA LYS A 183 15.87 -5.17 27.26
C LYS A 183 16.34 -5.06 25.80
N PRO A 184 16.66 -6.18 25.15
CA PRO A 184 17.07 -6.16 23.75
C PRO A 184 15.87 -5.90 22.84
N PHE A 185 15.97 -4.85 21.98
CA PHE A 185 15.01 -4.51 20.95
C PHE A 185 15.72 -4.30 19.61
N LEU A 186 15.27 -4.98 18.54
CA LEU A 186 15.93 -4.95 17.22
C LEU A 186 17.46 -5.06 17.34
N ARG A 187 17.94 -5.99 18.18
CA ARG A 187 19.38 -6.18 18.47
C ARG A 187 20.06 -4.95 19.08
N ARG A 188 19.33 -4.11 19.84
CA ARG A 188 19.86 -2.95 20.58
C ARG A 188 19.34 -2.98 22.00
N CYS A 189 20.15 -2.52 22.95
CA CYS A 189 19.74 -2.43 24.36
C CYS A 189 18.99 -1.13 24.62
N PHE A 190 17.77 -1.22 25.13
CA PHE A 190 16.98 -0.08 25.56
C PHE A 190 16.57 -0.22 27.03
N PRO A 191 16.62 0.89 27.83
CA PRO A 191 16.28 0.87 29.23
C PRO A 191 14.88 0.32 29.52
N ASP A 192 14.79 -0.50 30.57
CA ASP A 192 13.52 -1.03 31.06
C ASP A 192 12.98 -0.10 32.15
N PHE A 193 11.87 0.57 31.87
CA PHE A 193 11.22 1.49 32.79
C PHE A 193 10.13 0.77 33.58
N SER A 194 10.17 0.84 34.90
CA SER A 194 9.15 0.32 35.79
C SER A 194 8.45 1.45 36.54
N THR A 195 7.15 1.32 36.78
CA THR A 195 6.35 2.20 37.64
C THR A 195 6.17 1.56 38.99
N LYS A 196 6.68 2.17 40.06
CA LYS A 196 6.40 1.78 41.44
C LYS A 196 5.67 2.91 42.16
N ASN A 197 4.53 2.61 42.76
CA ASN A 197 3.72 3.57 43.57
C ASN A 197 3.40 4.88 42.78
N GLY A 198 3.07 4.80 41.50
CA GLY A 198 2.77 5.99 40.68
C GLY A 198 3.96 6.83 40.27
N THR A 199 5.17 6.55 40.74
CA THR A 199 6.41 7.21 40.35
C THR A 199 7.21 6.33 39.40
N LEU A 200 7.78 6.97 38.37
CA LEU A 200 8.62 6.29 37.40
C LEU A 200 10.02 6.09 37.99
N THR A 201 10.49 4.86 37.98
CA THR A 201 11.82 4.50 38.46
C THR A 201 12.63 3.75 37.43
N VAL A 202 13.91 3.99 37.39
CA VAL A 202 14.89 3.22 36.61
C VAL A 202 15.86 2.60 37.63
N GLY A 203 15.89 1.28 37.70
CA GLY A 203 16.73 0.59 38.68
C GLY A 203 16.39 0.94 40.13
N ASN A 204 15.12 1.18 40.44
CA ASN A 204 14.58 1.62 41.76
C ASN A 204 15.01 3.04 42.22
N LYS A 205 15.61 3.86 41.32
CA LYS A 205 15.97 5.27 41.62
C LYS A 205 15.09 6.20 40.81
N THR A 206 14.63 7.31 41.42
CA THR A 206 13.85 8.37 40.78
C THR A 206 14.72 9.45 40.13
N GLU A 207 15.93 9.62 40.68
CA GLU A 207 16.93 10.57 40.23
C GLU A 207 18.28 9.88 40.07
N PHE A 208 19.04 10.30 39.07
CA PHE A 208 20.39 9.81 38.80
C PHE A 208 21.28 10.94 38.22
N GLU A 209 22.58 10.83 38.37
CA GLU A 209 23.54 11.76 37.81
C GLU A 209 23.91 11.34 36.37
N ASP A 210 23.80 12.28 35.42
CA ASP A 210 24.29 12.03 34.05
C ASP A 210 25.83 12.16 34.05
N GLY A 211 26.49 11.65 32.99
CA GLY A 211 27.96 11.69 32.88
C GLY A 211 28.58 13.08 32.82
N SER A 212 27.77 14.15 32.87
CA SER A 212 28.18 15.54 32.96
C SER A 212 28.00 16.13 34.37
N GLY A 213 27.69 15.31 35.36
CA GLY A 213 27.47 15.74 36.75
C GLY A 213 26.13 16.47 36.99
N ARG A 214 25.17 16.37 36.08
CA ARG A 214 23.84 16.96 36.23
C ARG A 214 22.88 15.91 36.78
N ARG A 215 22.13 16.28 37.83
CA ARG A 215 21.03 15.45 38.31
C ARG A 215 19.90 15.46 37.31
N ARG A 216 19.49 14.27 36.88
CA ARG A 216 18.38 14.03 35.93
C ARG A 216 17.31 13.23 36.61
N ASN A 217 16.06 13.56 36.29
CA ASN A 217 14.92 12.84 36.80
C ASN A 217 14.55 11.68 35.83
N ALA A 218 14.07 10.56 36.37
CA ALA A 218 13.56 9.44 35.59
C ALA A 218 12.43 9.85 34.61
N VAL A 219 11.69 10.92 34.93
CA VAL A 219 10.67 11.50 34.05
C VAL A 219 11.27 12.12 32.79
N GLU A 220 12.43 12.81 32.89
CA GLU A 220 13.13 13.35 31.73
C GLU A 220 13.68 12.24 30.85
N LEU A 221 14.22 11.18 31.45
CA LEU A 221 14.67 9.98 30.72
C LEU A 221 13.50 9.29 30.02
N ARG A 222 12.30 9.27 30.64
CA ARG A 222 11.07 8.76 30.01
C ARG A 222 10.60 9.64 28.88
N ALA A 223 10.65 10.96 29.01
CA ALA A 223 10.29 11.87 27.93
C ALA A 223 11.21 11.68 26.71
N ALA A 224 12.50 11.48 26.96
CA ALA A 224 13.48 11.11 25.93
C ALA A 224 13.21 9.72 25.33
N ALA A 225 12.74 8.78 26.15
CA ALA A 225 12.45 7.40 25.76
C ALA A 225 10.99 7.17 25.32
N ASN A 226 10.10 8.17 25.41
CA ASN A 226 8.67 8.00 25.09
C ASN A 226 8.42 7.54 23.64
N GLY A 227 9.26 7.94 22.69
CA GLY A 227 9.26 7.37 21.34
C GLY A 227 9.70 5.89 21.32
N ILE A 228 10.62 5.54 22.19
CA ILE A 228 11.22 4.21 22.33
C ILE A 228 10.28 3.28 23.12
N ASN A 229 9.57 3.77 24.15
CA ASN A 229 8.59 2.97 24.88
C ASN A 229 7.42 2.53 23.98
N LYS A 230 6.89 3.43 23.14
CA LYS A 230 5.89 3.03 22.15
C LYS A 230 6.43 1.96 21.19
N ALA A 231 7.72 2.02 20.83
CA ALA A 231 8.36 1.03 20.01
C ALA A 231 8.62 -0.31 20.76
N LEU A 232 8.89 -0.26 22.06
CA LEU A 232 9.06 -1.46 22.91
C LEU A 232 7.73 -2.19 23.13
N ASP A 233 6.65 -1.43 23.40
CA ASP A 233 5.30 -1.96 23.49
C ASP A 233 4.88 -2.56 22.13
N ALA A 234 5.16 -1.86 21.03
CA ALA A 234 4.92 -2.36 19.69
C ALA A 234 5.70 -3.66 19.38
N ARG A 235 6.90 -3.84 19.95
CA ARG A 235 7.65 -5.10 19.81
C ARG A 235 7.02 -6.25 20.59
N ALA A 236 6.66 -6.04 21.83
CA ALA A 236 6.00 -7.08 22.63
C ALA A 236 4.73 -7.55 21.93
N ILE A 237 3.98 -6.61 21.36
CA ILE A 237 2.82 -6.89 20.50
C ILE A 237 3.29 -7.62 19.23
N GLY A 238 4.33 -7.13 18.54
CA GLY A 238 4.87 -7.73 17.33
C GLY A 238 5.37 -9.16 17.50
N MET A 239 6.02 -9.47 18.63
CA MET A 239 6.45 -10.84 18.95
C MET A 239 5.26 -11.78 19.14
N LYS A 240 4.25 -11.35 19.90
CA LYS A 240 3.01 -12.11 20.10
C LYS A 240 2.24 -12.31 18.78
N VAL A 241 2.19 -11.27 17.95
CA VAL A 241 1.61 -11.35 16.61
C VAL A 241 2.38 -12.35 15.73
N PHE A 242 3.72 -12.33 15.77
CA PHE A 242 4.53 -13.27 15.02
C PHE A 242 4.33 -14.72 15.50
N GLU A 243 4.23 -14.94 16.81
CA GLU A 243 3.89 -16.24 17.39
C GLU A 243 2.52 -16.73 16.92
N ASP A 244 1.52 -15.84 16.92
CA ASP A 244 0.18 -16.15 16.41
C ASP A 244 0.21 -16.50 14.92
N TYR A 245 1.00 -15.80 14.09
CA TYR A 245 1.19 -16.17 12.68
C TYR A 245 1.93 -17.51 12.51
N ALA A 246 2.94 -17.79 13.32
CA ALA A 246 3.68 -19.05 13.26
C ALA A 246 2.79 -20.25 13.59
N THR A 247 1.77 -20.08 14.42
CA THR A 247 0.80 -21.13 14.77
C THR A 247 -0.37 -21.22 13.81
N THR A 248 -0.73 -20.12 13.12
CA THR A 248 -1.96 -20.03 12.30
C THR A 248 -1.72 -20.00 10.79
N TRP A 249 -0.47 -19.96 10.29
CA TRP A 249 -0.18 -19.74 8.88
C TRP A 249 -0.89 -20.74 7.93
N TYR A 250 -0.98 -22.02 8.33
CA TYR A 250 -1.65 -23.05 7.52
C TYR A 250 -3.17 -22.85 7.50
N TRP A 251 -3.78 -22.39 8.60
CA TRP A 251 -5.20 -22.05 8.65
C TRP A 251 -5.51 -20.83 7.77
N ILE A 252 -4.61 -19.84 7.73
CA ILE A 252 -4.71 -18.70 6.83
C ILE A 252 -4.67 -19.18 5.38
N LEU A 253 -3.73 -20.07 5.01
CA LEU A 253 -3.66 -20.63 3.66
C LEU A 253 -4.92 -21.39 3.27
N ILE A 254 -5.44 -22.22 4.17
CA ILE A 254 -6.71 -22.96 3.95
C ILE A 254 -7.85 -21.97 3.72
N GLY A 255 -7.99 -20.95 4.56
CA GLY A 255 -9.01 -19.91 4.42
C GLY A 255 -8.93 -19.17 3.07
N LEU A 256 -7.72 -18.81 2.65
CA LEU A 256 -7.49 -18.15 1.34
C LEU A 256 -7.80 -19.10 0.16
N THR A 257 -7.51 -20.38 0.29
CA THR A 257 -7.86 -21.38 -0.74
C THR A 257 -9.38 -21.55 -0.84
N ILE A 258 -10.09 -21.58 0.27
CA ILE A 258 -11.55 -21.63 0.29
C ILE A 258 -12.12 -20.32 -0.31
N ALA A 259 -11.52 -19.15 -0.03
CA ALA A 259 -11.92 -17.89 -0.64
C ALA A 259 -11.77 -17.89 -2.17
N MET A 260 -10.71 -18.51 -2.69
CA MET A 260 -10.49 -18.67 -4.12
C MET A 260 -11.61 -19.52 -4.75
N PHE A 261 -11.92 -20.67 -4.15
CA PHE A 261 -12.98 -21.54 -4.62
C PHE A 261 -14.36 -20.90 -4.53
N LEU A 262 -14.65 -20.22 -3.42
CA LEU A 262 -15.93 -19.52 -3.22
C LEU A 262 -16.09 -18.36 -4.22
N SER A 263 -15.02 -17.62 -4.51
CA SER A 263 -15.02 -16.54 -5.53
C SER A 263 -15.29 -17.09 -6.92
N TRP A 264 -14.67 -18.22 -7.27
CA TRP A 264 -14.92 -18.92 -8.53
C TRP A 264 -16.38 -19.39 -8.63
N MET A 265 -16.87 -20.05 -7.59
CA MET A 265 -18.25 -20.54 -7.53
C MET A 265 -19.26 -19.39 -7.64
N PHE A 266 -19.00 -18.24 -7.01
CA PHE A 266 -19.84 -17.06 -7.10
C PHE A 266 -19.93 -16.53 -8.55
N VAL A 267 -18.79 -16.45 -9.27
CA VAL A 267 -18.78 -16.03 -10.68
C VAL A 267 -19.63 -16.97 -11.55
N VAL A 268 -19.54 -18.27 -11.33
CA VAL A 268 -20.36 -19.26 -12.05
C VAL A 268 -21.85 -19.11 -11.68
N LEU A 269 -22.14 -18.90 -10.40
CA LEU A 269 -23.52 -18.73 -9.90
C LEU A 269 -24.20 -17.48 -10.48
N LEU A 270 -23.45 -16.41 -10.74
CA LEU A 270 -23.96 -15.18 -11.36
C LEU A 270 -24.66 -15.44 -12.71
N ARG A 271 -24.35 -16.53 -13.41
CA ARG A 271 -25.04 -16.94 -14.64
C ARG A 271 -26.54 -17.12 -14.43
N PHE A 272 -26.94 -17.69 -13.29
CA PHE A 272 -28.32 -18.01 -12.97
C PHE A 272 -28.97 -16.94 -12.11
N THR A 273 -28.21 -16.36 -11.19
CA THR A 273 -28.71 -15.56 -10.08
C THR A 273 -28.45 -14.05 -10.21
N ALA A 274 -27.76 -13.57 -11.25
CA ALA A 274 -27.38 -12.16 -11.38
C ALA A 274 -28.55 -11.18 -11.22
N GLY A 275 -29.69 -11.48 -11.86
CA GLY A 275 -30.90 -10.65 -11.76
C GLY A 275 -31.57 -10.73 -10.37
N PHE A 276 -31.62 -11.92 -9.80
CA PHE A 276 -32.17 -12.15 -8.47
C PHE A 276 -31.35 -11.51 -7.38
N LEU A 277 -30.01 -11.71 -7.43
CA LEU A 277 -29.08 -11.09 -6.49
C LEU A 277 -29.13 -9.56 -6.56
N PHE A 278 -29.14 -8.98 -7.76
CA PHE A 278 -29.27 -7.54 -7.90
C PHE A 278 -30.50 -7.00 -7.18
N TRP A 279 -31.67 -7.63 -7.39
CA TRP A 279 -32.91 -7.19 -6.77
C TRP A 279 -32.94 -7.45 -5.26
N ILE A 280 -32.47 -8.61 -4.79
CA ILE A 280 -32.34 -8.87 -3.34
C ILE A 280 -31.46 -7.82 -2.67
N PHE A 281 -30.28 -7.54 -3.22
CA PHE A 281 -29.39 -6.54 -2.64
C PHE A 281 -30.00 -5.14 -2.68
N THR A 282 -30.68 -4.79 -3.77
CA THR A 282 -31.36 -3.49 -3.90
C THR A 282 -32.46 -3.35 -2.87
N PHE A 283 -33.32 -4.35 -2.74
CA PHE A 283 -34.40 -4.35 -1.71
C PHE A 283 -33.79 -4.45 -0.29
N GLY A 284 -32.68 -5.16 -0.13
CA GLY A 284 -31.97 -5.20 1.14
C GLY A 284 -31.47 -3.82 1.57
N VAL A 285 -30.88 -3.03 0.65
CA VAL A 285 -30.43 -1.65 0.93
C VAL A 285 -31.64 -0.77 1.29
N ILE A 286 -32.73 -0.83 0.52
CA ILE A 286 -33.97 -0.13 0.83
C ILE A 286 -34.48 -0.52 2.22
N GLY A 287 -34.52 -1.82 2.52
CA GLY A 287 -34.95 -2.33 3.82
C GLY A 287 -34.06 -1.85 4.99
N ILE A 288 -32.75 -1.76 4.79
CA ILE A 288 -31.82 -1.24 5.80
C ILE A 288 -32.06 0.25 6.05
N ILE A 289 -32.28 1.06 4.99
CA ILE A 289 -32.59 2.48 5.14
C ILE A 289 -33.93 2.64 5.85
N ALA A 290 -34.98 1.89 5.45
CA ALA A 290 -36.26 1.90 6.10
C ALA A 290 -36.22 1.49 7.59
N TYR A 291 -35.39 0.47 7.92
CA TYR A 291 -35.12 0.10 9.31
C TYR A 291 -34.39 1.23 10.06
N GLY A 292 -33.43 1.89 9.41
CA GLY A 292 -32.77 3.06 9.97
C GLY A 292 -33.76 4.21 10.28
N ILE A 293 -34.69 4.50 9.40
CA ILE A 293 -35.77 5.48 9.61
C ILE A 293 -36.63 5.08 10.80
N TRP A 294 -37.02 3.80 10.88
CA TRP A 294 -37.79 3.26 11.99
C TRP A 294 -37.05 3.42 13.34
N ASN A 295 -35.77 3.08 13.37
CA ASN A 295 -34.95 3.20 14.58
C ASN A 295 -34.78 4.67 14.99
N CYS A 296 -34.54 5.58 14.05
CA CYS A 296 -34.51 7.02 14.33
C CYS A 296 -35.83 7.54 14.89
N TYR A 297 -36.96 7.05 14.40
CA TYR A 297 -38.28 7.40 14.91
C TYR A 297 -38.51 6.87 16.32
N GLN A 298 -38.11 5.66 16.63
CA GLN A 298 -38.18 5.08 17.99
C GLN A 298 -37.35 5.86 19.01
N GLU A 299 -36.09 6.16 18.66
CA GLU A 299 -35.21 6.95 19.53
C GLU A 299 -35.74 8.39 19.70
N TYR A 300 -36.24 9.00 18.62
CA TYR A 300 -36.89 10.31 18.70
C TYR A 300 -38.05 10.32 19.71
N ASN A 301 -38.93 9.29 19.71
CA ASN A 301 -40.04 9.18 20.64
C ASN A 301 -39.56 8.88 22.07
N SER A 302 -38.59 7.97 22.25
CA SER A 302 -38.06 7.63 23.57
C SER A 302 -37.40 8.83 24.27
N LEU A 303 -36.79 9.72 23.49
CA LEU A 303 -36.17 10.95 24.03
C LEU A 303 -37.21 12.05 24.33
N GLN A 304 -38.46 11.93 23.84
CA GLN A 304 -39.52 12.88 24.14
C GLN A 304 -40.03 12.79 25.59
N GLU A 305 -39.97 11.59 26.19
CA GLU A 305 -40.41 11.31 27.54
C GLU A 305 -39.36 11.63 28.60
N LYS A 306 -38.10 11.90 28.20
CA LYS A 306 -37.01 12.17 29.17
C LYS A 306 -36.99 13.64 29.62
N PRO A 307 -36.67 13.92 30.90
CA PRO A 307 -36.41 15.27 31.37
C PRO A 307 -35.21 15.83 30.57
N ASN A 308 -35.30 17.02 30.02
CA ASN A 308 -34.37 17.70 29.10
C ASN A 308 -34.66 17.56 27.60
N SER A 309 -35.85 17.16 27.22
CA SER A 309 -36.30 17.05 25.82
C SER A 309 -36.21 18.36 25.01
N HIS A 310 -36.05 19.51 25.67
CA HIS A 310 -35.98 20.85 25.06
C HIS A 310 -34.55 21.32 24.71
N LEU A 311 -33.51 20.53 25.05
CA LEU A 311 -32.16 20.86 24.69
C LEU A 311 -31.94 20.75 23.17
N THR A 312 -31.40 21.82 22.57
CA THR A 312 -31.09 21.90 21.16
C THR A 312 -29.59 21.90 20.92
N ILE A 313 -29.17 21.63 19.69
CA ILE A 313 -27.76 21.69 19.26
C ILE A 313 -27.13 23.05 19.57
N TYR A 314 -27.93 24.13 19.51
CA TYR A 314 -27.49 25.51 19.84
C TYR A 314 -27.09 25.70 21.29
N HIS A 315 -27.69 24.96 22.22
CA HIS A 315 -27.36 25.06 23.66
C HIS A 315 -26.07 24.32 24.03
N ILE A 316 -25.68 23.30 23.28
CA ILE A 316 -24.49 22.49 23.58
C ILE A 316 -23.24 23.03 22.84
N GLY A 317 -23.43 23.77 21.73
CA GLY A 317 -22.32 24.24 20.90
C GLY A 317 -21.54 23.12 20.21
N VAL A 318 -20.34 23.44 19.68
CA VAL A 318 -19.49 22.47 19.00
C VAL A 318 -18.61 21.75 20.03
N GLN A 319 -18.93 20.48 20.32
CA GLN A 319 -18.13 19.61 21.16
C GLN A 319 -17.42 18.53 20.35
N THR A 320 -16.26 18.09 20.85
CA THR A 320 -15.46 17.04 20.21
C THR A 320 -16.00 15.63 20.44
N ASP A 321 -16.88 15.47 21.44
CA ASP A 321 -17.49 14.19 21.78
C ASP A 321 -18.81 13.98 21.03
N ILE A 322 -18.78 13.11 20.04
CA ILE A 322 -19.94 12.81 19.17
C ILE A 322 -21.07 12.14 19.95
N SER A 323 -20.77 11.44 21.04
CA SER A 323 -21.77 10.72 21.85
C SER A 323 -22.82 11.66 22.45
N MET A 324 -22.46 12.91 22.73
CA MET A 324 -23.36 13.94 23.27
C MET A 324 -24.46 14.33 22.27
N TYR A 325 -24.15 14.32 20.96
CA TYR A 325 -25.14 14.64 19.93
C TYR A 325 -26.20 13.55 19.76
N PHE A 326 -25.88 12.27 20.03
CA PHE A 326 -26.83 11.16 19.97
C PHE A 326 -27.84 11.18 21.14
N GLN A 327 -27.58 11.96 22.18
CA GLN A 327 -28.53 12.16 23.29
C GLN A 327 -29.58 13.25 23.01
N LEU A 328 -29.45 13.96 21.86
CA LEU A 328 -30.36 15.03 21.49
C LEU A 328 -31.49 14.51 20.59
N ARG A 329 -32.71 14.82 20.93
CA ARG A 329 -33.92 14.53 20.14
C ARG A 329 -33.83 15.14 18.73
N GLN A 330 -33.30 16.36 18.63
CA GLN A 330 -33.16 17.09 17.34
C GLN A 330 -32.23 16.37 16.36
N THR A 331 -31.17 15.73 16.83
CA THR A 331 -30.23 14.97 15.98
C THR A 331 -30.94 13.78 15.31
N TRP A 332 -31.73 13.02 16.06
CA TRP A 332 -32.49 11.88 15.50
C TRP A 332 -33.56 12.33 14.51
N PHE A 333 -34.20 13.48 14.76
CA PHE A 333 -35.17 14.06 13.81
C PHE A 333 -34.50 14.46 12.48
N ILE A 334 -33.36 15.16 12.54
CA ILE A 334 -32.60 15.55 11.34
C ILE A 334 -32.12 14.31 10.58
N LEU A 335 -31.59 13.31 11.29
CA LEU A 335 -31.13 12.07 10.69
C LEU A 335 -32.28 11.30 10.00
N MET A 336 -33.45 11.25 10.62
CA MET A 336 -34.66 10.66 10.04
C MET A 336 -35.03 11.34 8.73
N ILE A 337 -35.05 12.67 8.68
CA ILE A 337 -35.37 13.44 7.46
C ILE A 337 -34.35 13.15 6.36
N ILE A 338 -33.07 13.13 6.68
CA ILE A 338 -31.99 12.82 5.71
C ILE A 338 -32.19 11.43 5.14
N LEU A 339 -32.48 10.42 5.97
CA LEU A 339 -32.71 9.04 5.52
C LEU A 339 -33.98 8.94 4.66
N CYS A 340 -35.08 9.65 4.99
CA CYS A 340 -36.28 9.70 4.17
C CYS A 340 -36.01 10.28 2.78
N ILE A 341 -35.27 11.40 2.72
CA ILE A 341 -34.89 12.03 1.43
C ILE A 341 -34.03 11.06 0.62
N LEU A 342 -33.08 10.36 1.25
CA LEU A 342 -32.21 9.39 0.61
C LEU A 342 -33.04 8.20 0.06
N GLU A 343 -34.00 7.69 0.82
CA GLU A 343 -34.88 6.60 0.41
C GLU A 343 -35.68 6.97 -0.84
N VAL A 344 -36.36 8.13 -0.81
CA VAL A 344 -37.13 8.65 -1.96
C VAL A 344 -36.22 8.83 -3.18
N PHE A 345 -35.03 9.38 -3.00
CA PHE A 345 -34.05 9.55 -4.08
C PHE A 345 -33.65 8.22 -4.71
N VAL A 346 -33.33 7.19 -3.89
CA VAL A 346 -32.99 5.84 -4.37
C VAL A 346 -34.14 5.24 -5.18
N ILE A 347 -35.38 5.31 -4.68
CA ILE A 347 -36.56 4.79 -5.38
C ILE A 347 -36.77 5.50 -6.72
N LEU A 348 -36.66 6.82 -6.77
CA LEU A 348 -36.80 7.60 -8.01
C LEU A 348 -35.75 7.20 -9.04
N VAL A 349 -34.47 7.07 -8.63
CA VAL A 349 -33.38 6.63 -9.50
C VAL A 349 -33.66 5.25 -10.09
N LEU A 350 -34.16 4.30 -9.29
CA LEU A 350 -34.52 2.94 -9.74
C LEU A 350 -35.63 2.97 -10.77
N ILE A 351 -36.69 3.78 -10.57
CA ILE A 351 -37.81 3.91 -11.50
C ILE A 351 -37.34 4.51 -12.84
N PHE A 352 -36.57 5.60 -12.81
CA PHE A 352 -36.08 6.24 -14.03
C PHE A 352 -35.10 5.37 -14.82
N LEU A 353 -34.26 4.60 -14.14
CA LEU A 353 -33.21 3.81 -14.79
C LEU A 353 -33.62 2.36 -15.07
N ARG A 354 -34.82 1.94 -14.74
CA ARG A 354 -35.33 0.53 -14.82
C ARG A 354 -34.96 -0.20 -16.12
N ASN A 355 -35.13 0.45 -17.27
CA ASN A 355 -34.86 -0.18 -18.57
C ASN A 355 -33.35 -0.38 -18.82
N ARG A 356 -32.53 0.54 -18.31
CA ARG A 356 -31.06 0.46 -18.43
C ARG A 356 -30.50 -0.59 -17.49
N ILE A 357 -31.08 -0.71 -16.30
CA ILE A 357 -30.77 -1.75 -15.31
C ILE A 357 -31.04 -3.15 -15.88
N ARG A 358 -32.16 -3.33 -16.58
CA ARG A 358 -32.49 -4.63 -17.26
C ARG A 358 -31.40 -5.01 -18.29
N ILE A 359 -30.93 -4.05 -19.11
CA ILE A 359 -29.86 -4.28 -20.07
C ILE A 359 -28.56 -4.65 -19.34
N SER A 360 -28.23 -3.98 -18.24
CA SER A 360 -27.06 -4.29 -17.44
C SER A 360 -27.11 -5.70 -16.82
N ILE A 361 -28.28 -6.11 -16.32
CA ILE A 361 -28.49 -7.48 -15.80
C ILE A 361 -28.36 -8.53 -16.92
N ALA A 362 -28.85 -8.24 -18.14
CA ALA A 362 -28.66 -9.14 -19.28
C ALA A 362 -27.18 -9.28 -19.67
N LEU A 363 -26.42 -8.19 -19.64
CA LEU A 363 -24.97 -8.20 -19.87
C LEU A 363 -24.22 -8.97 -18.77
N LEU A 364 -24.64 -8.85 -17.50
CA LEU A 364 -24.09 -9.65 -16.39
C LEU A 364 -24.27 -11.15 -16.66
N LYS A 365 -25.46 -11.59 -17.07
CA LYS A 365 -25.73 -13.00 -17.41
C LYS A 365 -24.87 -13.47 -18.59
N GLU A 366 -24.73 -12.64 -19.63
CA GLU A 366 -23.94 -13.00 -20.80
C GLU A 366 -22.44 -13.03 -20.47
N GLY A 367 -21.94 -12.13 -19.62
CA GLY A 367 -20.56 -12.16 -19.13
C GLY A 367 -20.23 -13.46 -18.39
N SER A 368 -21.13 -13.94 -17.53
CA SER A 368 -20.93 -15.22 -16.83
C SER A 368 -20.94 -16.43 -17.80
N LYS A 369 -21.77 -16.40 -18.85
CA LYS A 369 -21.71 -17.42 -19.89
C LYS A 369 -20.38 -17.40 -20.63
N ALA A 370 -19.89 -16.21 -21.00
CA ALA A 370 -18.61 -16.04 -21.70
C ALA A 370 -17.43 -16.64 -20.91
N ILE A 371 -17.40 -16.42 -19.60
CA ILE A 371 -16.39 -17.03 -18.72
C ILE A 371 -16.54 -18.54 -18.67
N GLY A 372 -17.78 -19.05 -18.66
CA GLY A 372 -18.04 -20.49 -18.71
C GLY A 372 -17.53 -21.17 -20.00
N TYR A 373 -17.54 -20.47 -21.14
CA TYR A 373 -16.97 -20.98 -22.41
C TYR A 373 -15.46 -20.83 -22.50
N ILE A 374 -14.85 -19.92 -21.72
CA ILE A 374 -13.41 -19.69 -21.70
C ILE A 374 -12.87 -19.84 -20.26
N PRO A 375 -12.87 -21.07 -19.68
CA PRO A 375 -12.50 -21.26 -18.27
C PRO A 375 -11.03 -20.93 -18.00
N THR A 376 -10.16 -20.92 -19.01
CA THR A 376 -8.74 -20.51 -18.88
C THR A 376 -8.59 -19.07 -18.37
N THR A 377 -9.59 -18.20 -18.54
CA THR A 377 -9.57 -16.84 -18.00
C THR A 377 -9.54 -16.80 -16.47
N LEU A 378 -10.06 -17.84 -15.79
CA LEU A 378 -10.06 -17.93 -14.33
C LEU A 378 -8.68 -18.21 -13.72
N ILE A 379 -7.73 -18.72 -14.51
CA ILE A 379 -6.34 -18.91 -14.09
C ILE A 379 -5.56 -17.58 -14.18
N TYR A 380 -6.04 -16.63 -14.95
CA TYR A 380 -5.36 -15.38 -15.22
C TYR A 380 -5.03 -14.51 -13.97
N PRO A 381 -5.87 -14.42 -12.91
CA PRO A 381 -5.52 -13.68 -11.70
C PRO A 381 -4.26 -14.21 -11.04
N VAL A 382 -4.09 -15.53 -11.00
CA VAL A 382 -2.91 -16.17 -10.41
C VAL A 382 -1.65 -15.77 -11.16
N LEU A 383 -1.71 -15.80 -12.50
CA LEU A 383 -0.59 -15.36 -13.35
C LEU A 383 -0.26 -13.87 -13.12
N THR A 384 -1.27 -13.02 -13.03
CA THR A 384 -1.09 -11.59 -12.75
C THR A 384 -0.47 -11.37 -11.37
N PHE A 385 -0.91 -12.09 -10.34
CA PHE A 385 -0.31 -12.03 -8.99
C PHE A 385 1.16 -12.44 -9.00
N ILE A 386 1.53 -13.48 -9.75
CA ILE A 386 2.93 -13.90 -9.87
C ILE A 386 3.77 -12.78 -10.50
N PHE A 387 3.35 -12.20 -11.61
CA PHE A 387 4.08 -11.11 -12.25
C PHE A 387 4.19 -9.87 -11.34
N LEU A 388 3.12 -9.50 -10.67
CA LEU A 388 3.13 -8.38 -9.72
C LEU A 388 4.07 -8.66 -8.54
N SER A 389 4.08 -9.89 -8.00
CA SER A 389 4.97 -10.29 -6.91
C SER A 389 6.44 -10.21 -7.33
N ILE A 390 6.78 -10.62 -8.56
CA ILE A 390 8.13 -10.48 -9.11
C ILE A 390 8.53 -9.01 -9.20
N CYS A 391 7.66 -8.14 -9.71
CA CYS A 391 7.93 -6.71 -9.82
C CYS A 391 8.11 -6.05 -8.43
N ILE A 392 7.27 -6.39 -7.46
CA ILE A 392 7.33 -5.86 -6.09
C ILE A 392 8.62 -6.33 -5.40
N SER A 393 8.94 -7.64 -5.51
CA SER A 393 10.15 -8.21 -4.91
C SER A 393 11.40 -7.59 -5.48
N TYR A 394 11.48 -7.41 -6.79
CA TYR A 394 12.62 -6.80 -7.46
C TYR A 394 12.79 -5.33 -7.05
N TRP A 395 11.71 -4.55 -7.03
CA TRP A 395 11.71 -3.18 -6.54
C TRP A 395 12.19 -3.07 -5.09
N ALA A 396 11.66 -3.92 -4.19
CA ALA A 396 12.00 -3.90 -2.77
C ALA A 396 13.47 -4.26 -2.54
N VAL A 397 13.98 -5.29 -3.25
CA VAL A 397 15.39 -5.68 -3.19
C VAL A 397 16.28 -4.52 -3.62
N ILE A 398 16.03 -3.91 -4.79
CA ILE A 398 16.85 -2.75 -5.24
C ILE A 398 16.75 -1.61 -4.23
N ALA A 399 15.57 -1.30 -3.71
CA ALA A 399 15.40 -0.22 -2.73
C ALA A 399 16.25 -0.45 -1.47
N VAL A 400 16.30 -1.68 -0.96
CA VAL A 400 17.11 -2.06 0.20
C VAL A 400 18.61 -1.98 -0.13
N TYR A 401 19.04 -2.53 -1.27
CA TYR A 401 20.46 -2.47 -1.65
C TYR A 401 20.93 -1.04 -1.90
N LEU A 402 20.13 -0.19 -2.53
CA LEU A 402 20.45 1.24 -2.68
C LEU A 402 20.49 1.97 -1.34
N ALA A 403 19.56 1.68 -0.42
CA ALA A 403 19.51 2.31 0.90
C ALA A 403 20.70 1.90 1.79
N THR A 404 21.26 0.71 1.56
CA THR A 404 22.38 0.16 2.33
C THR A 404 23.73 0.37 1.67
N SER A 405 23.77 0.94 0.48
CA SER A 405 25.01 1.30 -0.22
C SER A 405 25.66 2.51 0.44
N GLY A 406 26.96 2.43 0.68
CA GLY A 406 27.74 3.53 1.28
C GLY A 406 29.03 3.01 1.90
N VAL A 407 29.99 3.89 2.03
CA VAL A 407 31.23 3.67 2.84
C VAL A 407 31.02 4.19 4.25
N PRO A 408 31.61 3.58 5.27
CA PRO A 408 31.50 4.08 6.63
C PRO A 408 32.16 5.49 6.72
N VAL A 409 31.39 6.44 7.21
CA VAL A 409 31.86 7.81 7.46
C VAL A 409 32.03 7.98 8.95
N TYR A 410 33.22 8.41 9.35
CA TYR A 410 33.54 8.66 10.74
C TYR A 410 33.57 10.17 11.00
N LYS A 411 33.11 10.58 12.18
CA LYS A 411 33.09 11.99 12.61
C LYS A 411 33.74 12.18 13.98
N VAL A 412 34.32 13.37 14.17
CA VAL A 412 34.87 13.77 15.45
C VAL A 412 33.74 14.03 16.44
N ILE A 413 33.74 13.31 17.56
CA ILE A 413 32.81 13.46 18.67
C ILE A 413 33.60 13.88 19.90
N THR A 414 33.13 14.91 20.61
CA THR A 414 33.74 15.42 21.84
C THR A 414 32.80 15.26 23.03
N PRO A 415 33.30 14.85 24.21
CA PRO A 415 32.46 14.61 25.38
C PRO A 415 31.71 15.86 25.89
N LYS A 416 32.22 17.07 25.60
CA LYS A 416 31.72 18.36 26.10
C LYS A 416 31.16 19.31 25.06
N GLY A 417 31.13 18.94 23.77
CA GLY A 417 30.62 19.83 22.70
C GLY A 417 31.42 21.15 22.56
N GLN A 418 32.65 21.21 22.98
CA GLN A 418 33.43 22.45 23.03
C GLN A 418 34.55 22.51 22.00
N CYS A 419 34.62 21.59 21.03
CA CYS A 419 35.64 21.60 20.03
C CYS A 419 35.15 22.23 18.72
N ILE A 420 35.93 23.17 18.16
CA ILE A 420 35.64 23.82 16.87
C ILE A 420 35.56 22.80 15.71
N HIS A 421 36.18 21.64 15.90
CA HIS A 421 36.24 20.56 14.90
C HIS A 421 35.16 19.46 15.10
N GLU A 422 34.20 19.66 16.00
CA GLU A 422 33.12 18.72 16.20
C GLU A 422 32.30 18.49 14.90
N ASN A 423 31.88 17.27 14.69
CA ASN A 423 31.16 16.83 13.46
C ASN A 423 31.99 16.86 12.14
N LYS A 424 33.28 17.22 12.15
CA LYS A 424 34.13 17.05 10.97
C LYS A 424 34.38 15.57 10.69
N THR A 425 34.54 15.23 9.43
CA THR A 425 34.93 13.87 9.01
C THR A 425 36.35 13.58 9.41
N CYS A 426 36.62 12.40 9.95
CA CYS A 426 37.93 11.92 10.38
C CYS A 426 38.19 10.51 9.86
N ASP A 427 39.44 10.09 9.91
CA ASP A 427 39.86 8.72 9.64
C ASP A 427 40.25 8.06 10.97
N PRO A 428 39.59 6.97 11.41
CA PRO A 428 39.87 6.34 12.69
C PRO A 428 41.30 5.78 12.79
N GLN A 429 41.94 5.44 11.66
CA GLN A 429 43.31 4.89 11.67
C GLN A 429 44.38 5.96 11.92
N THR A 430 44.16 7.16 11.40
CA THR A 430 45.15 8.25 11.47
C THR A 430 44.79 9.33 12.49
N PHE A 431 43.59 9.30 13.07
CA PHE A 431 43.03 10.36 13.93
C PHE A 431 43.94 10.75 15.08
N ASN A 432 44.54 9.78 15.78
CA ASN A 432 45.42 10.05 16.94
C ASN A 432 46.68 10.82 16.62
N THR A 433 47.13 10.85 15.36
CA THR A 433 48.28 11.59 14.89
C THR A 433 47.95 12.97 14.35
N THR A 434 46.63 13.28 14.19
CA THR A 434 46.18 14.55 13.62
C THR A 434 46.26 15.71 14.61
N GLU A 435 46.39 16.94 14.09
CA GLU A 435 46.35 18.16 14.91
C GLU A 435 45.01 18.32 15.66
N ILE A 436 43.91 17.75 15.11
CA ILE A 436 42.59 17.76 15.74
C ILE A 436 42.59 16.99 17.07
N ALA A 437 43.27 15.85 17.13
CA ALA A 437 43.41 15.09 18.38
C ALA A 437 44.23 15.82 19.43
N LYS A 438 45.24 16.61 18.99
CA LYS A 438 46.05 17.44 19.87
C LYS A 438 45.30 18.68 20.36
N ALA A 439 44.52 19.32 19.48
CA ALA A 439 43.79 20.55 19.80
C ALA A 439 42.53 20.29 20.67
N CYS A 440 41.96 19.09 20.63
CA CYS A 440 40.78 18.72 21.38
C CYS A 440 41.02 17.47 22.21
N PRO A 441 41.52 17.58 23.44
CA PRO A 441 41.76 16.43 24.30
C PRO A 441 40.45 15.71 24.63
N GLY A 442 40.45 14.38 24.44
CA GLY A 442 39.25 13.54 24.61
C GLY A 442 38.32 13.43 23.38
N ALA A 443 38.67 14.08 22.27
CA ALA A 443 37.97 13.90 21.00
C ALA A 443 38.21 12.50 20.45
N GLN A 444 37.16 11.88 19.91
CA GLN A 444 37.22 10.55 19.30
C GLN A 444 36.66 10.57 17.89
N CYS A 445 37.28 9.77 17.02
CA CYS A 445 36.79 9.54 15.67
C CYS A 445 35.88 8.31 15.66
N ASN A 446 34.56 8.52 15.76
CA ASN A 446 33.60 7.44 15.85
C ASN A 446 32.78 7.33 14.56
N PHE A 447 32.34 6.10 14.27
CA PHE A 447 31.45 5.84 13.16
C PHE A 447 30.16 6.66 13.32
N ALA A 448 29.79 7.42 12.28
CA ALA A 448 28.59 8.26 12.29
C ALA A 448 27.46 7.66 11.44
N PHE A 449 27.74 7.33 10.18
CA PHE A 449 26.74 6.76 9.27
C PHE A 449 27.43 6.15 8.04
N TYR A 450 26.68 5.37 7.26
CA TYR A 450 27.12 4.97 5.94
C TYR A 450 26.75 6.04 4.92
N GLY A 451 27.73 6.57 4.22
CA GLY A 451 27.59 7.60 3.22
C GLY A 451 28.76 7.57 2.25
N GLY A 452 29.00 8.64 1.53
CA GLY A 452 30.16 8.76 0.66
C GLY A 452 30.12 10.04 -0.16
N LYS A 453 31.30 10.46 -0.64
CA LYS A 453 31.48 11.62 -1.54
C LYS A 453 31.59 11.17 -3.01
N SER A 454 31.50 9.87 -3.31
CA SER A 454 31.57 9.38 -4.69
C SER A 454 30.35 9.85 -5.51
N LEU A 455 30.48 9.93 -6.82
CA LEU A 455 29.39 10.26 -7.75
C LEU A 455 28.17 9.37 -7.51
N TYR A 456 28.38 8.07 -7.23
CA TYR A 456 27.30 7.14 -6.92
C TYR A 456 26.44 7.60 -5.74
N HIS A 457 27.07 8.07 -4.64
CA HIS A 457 26.34 8.50 -3.44
C HIS A 457 25.57 9.81 -3.63
N GLN A 458 26.07 10.70 -4.49
CA GLN A 458 25.35 11.93 -4.84
C GLN A 458 24.03 11.62 -5.58
N TYR A 459 23.99 10.55 -6.37
CA TYR A 459 22.84 10.18 -7.20
C TYR A 459 21.94 9.09 -6.60
N ILE A 460 22.21 8.61 -5.36
CA ILE A 460 21.37 7.57 -4.71
C ILE A 460 19.90 7.97 -4.68
N THR A 461 19.58 9.22 -4.35
CA THR A 461 18.20 9.71 -4.34
C THR A 461 17.58 9.65 -5.74
N THR A 462 18.34 10.03 -6.77
CA THR A 462 17.89 9.93 -8.16
C THR A 462 17.66 8.49 -8.57
N PHE A 463 18.53 7.57 -8.16
CA PHE A 463 18.37 6.13 -8.40
C PHE A 463 17.14 5.55 -7.69
N GLN A 464 16.82 5.99 -6.48
CA GLN A 464 15.60 5.60 -5.77
C GLN A 464 14.34 6.13 -6.47
N ILE A 465 14.37 7.37 -6.97
CA ILE A 465 13.28 7.95 -7.76
C ILE A 465 13.09 7.17 -9.06
N PHE A 466 14.17 6.84 -9.76
CA PHE A 466 14.13 6.03 -10.97
C PHE A 466 13.60 4.61 -10.68
N ASN A 467 14.06 3.96 -9.61
CA ASN A 467 13.58 2.66 -9.14
C ASN A 467 12.06 2.67 -8.93
N LEU A 468 11.54 3.68 -8.24
CA LEU A 468 10.11 3.85 -7.98
C LEU A 468 9.33 4.11 -9.27
N PHE A 469 9.84 4.96 -10.17
CA PHE A 469 9.17 5.29 -11.41
C PHE A 469 9.04 4.07 -12.34
N VAL A 470 10.11 3.32 -12.55
CA VAL A 470 10.08 2.12 -13.39
C VAL A 470 9.20 1.03 -12.76
N PHE A 471 9.22 0.88 -11.44
CA PHE A 471 8.32 -0.01 -10.72
C PHE A 471 6.85 0.31 -10.99
N LEU A 472 6.44 1.58 -10.87
CA LEU A 472 5.07 2.01 -11.16
C LEU A 472 4.72 1.75 -12.63
N TRP A 473 5.66 1.99 -13.54
CA TRP A 473 5.44 1.73 -14.96
C TRP A 473 5.24 0.24 -15.26
N LEU A 474 6.08 -0.63 -14.70
CA LEU A 474 5.98 -2.08 -14.85
C LEU A 474 4.68 -2.64 -14.29
N ILE A 475 4.25 -2.22 -13.09
CA ILE A 475 2.97 -2.66 -12.51
C ILE A 475 1.80 -2.29 -13.44
N ASN A 476 1.75 -1.03 -13.88
CA ASN A 476 0.69 -0.59 -14.78
C ASN A 476 0.75 -1.30 -16.14
N PHE A 477 1.95 -1.64 -16.63
CA PHE A 477 2.13 -2.42 -17.86
C PHE A 477 1.61 -3.86 -17.71
N VAL A 478 1.92 -4.54 -16.62
CA VAL A 478 1.41 -5.91 -16.34
C VAL A 478 -0.12 -5.91 -16.31
N ILE A 479 -0.72 -4.90 -15.65
CA ILE A 479 -2.19 -4.75 -15.60
C ILE A 479 -2.74 -4.47 -17.00
N ALA A 480 -2.12 -3.58 -17.79
CA ALA A 480 -2.54 -3.25 -19.16
C ALA A 480 -2.47 -4.46 -20.09
N LEU A 481 -1.40 -5.24 -19.99
CA LEU A 481 -1.22 -6.48 -20.75
C LEU A 481 -2.35 -7.47 -20.48
N GLY A 482 -2.72 -7.61 -19.20
CA GLY A 482 -3.82 -8.44 -18.78
C GLY A 482 -5.17 -7.99 -19.32
N GLN A 483 -5.44 -6.71 -19.21
CA GLN A 483 -6.69 -6.13 -19.72
C GLN A 483 -6.81 -6.32 -21.24
N CYS A 484 -5.73 -6.11 -21.99
CA CYS A 484 -5.72 -6.30 -23.44
C CYS A 484 -5.90 -7.79 -23.82
N ALA A 485 -5.25 -8.71 -23.13
CA ALA A 485 -5.37 -10.15 -23.37
C ALA A 485 -6.79 -10.66 -23.08
N LEU A 486 -7.35 -10.29 -21.95
CA LEU A 486 -8.73 -10.64 -21.57
C LEU A 486 -9.75 -10.05 -22.56
N ALA A 487 -9.57 -8.77 -22.94
CA ALA A 487 -10.42 -8.13 -23.93
C ALA A 487 -10.37 -8.86 -25.28
N GLY A 488 -9.20 -9.30 -25.74
CA GLY A 488 -9.05 -10.06 -26.98
C GLY A 488 -9.77 -11.42 -26.92
N ALA A 489 -9.70 -12.11 -25.78
CA ALA A 489 -10.38 -13.38 -25.58
C ALA A 489 -11.91 -13.22 -25.59
N PHE A 490 -12.43 -12.24 -24.83
CA PHE A 490 -13.89 -12.00 -24.73
C PHE A 490 -14.47 -11.38 -26.00
N ALA A 491 -13.70 -10.58 -26.75
CA ALA A 491 -14.08 -10.11 -28.06
C ALA A 491 -14.21 -11.27 -29.05
N SER A 492 -13.31 -12.25 -29.03
CA SER A 492 -13.43 -13.46 -29.86
C SER A 492 -14.70 -14.25 -29.53
N TYR A 493 -15.07 -14.37 -28.25
CA TYR A 493 -16.33 -14.97 -27.84
C TYR A 493 -17.55 -14.21 -28.36
N TYR A 494 -17.56 -12.87 -28.29
CA TYR A 494 -18.70 -12.06 -28.69
C TYR A 494 -19.06 -12.27 -30.17
N TRP A 495 -18.07 -12.29 -31.07
CA TRP A 495 -18.29 -12.43 -32.51
C TRP A 495 -18.36 -13.87 -33.02
N ALA A 496 -18.12 -14.89 -32.19
CA ALA A 496 -18.33 -16.27 -32.57
C ALA A 496 -19.83 -16.56 -32.80
N LEU A 497 -20.18 -16.99 -34.02
CA LEU A 497 -21.57 -17.25 -34.42
C LEU A 497 -22.08 -18.56 -33.80
N LYS A 498 -21.33 -19.64 -33.97
CA LYS A 498 -21.62 -20.94 -33.36
C LYS A 498 -20.69 -21.16 -32.17
N LYS A 499 -21.23 -21.21 -30.98
CA LYS A 499 -20.49 -21.46 -29.74
C LYS A 499 -20.70 -22.91 -29.32
N PRO A 500 -19.63 -23.71 -29.04
CA PRO A 500 -18.22 -23.33 -28.92
C PRO A 500 -17.39 -23.35 -30.21
N ASP A 501 -17.89 -23.85 -31.35
CA ASP A 501 -17.10 -24.29 -32.51
C ASP A 501 -16.28 -23.16 -33.16
N ASP A 502 -16.82 -21.94 -33.25
CA ASP A 502 -16.15 -20.79 -33.85
C ASP A 502 -15.23 -20.05 -32.88
N ILE A 503 -15.12 -20.51 -31.62
CA ILE A 503 -14.20 -19.92 -30.65
C ILE A 503 -12.80 -20.51 -30.88
N PRO A 504 -11.75 -19.67 -31.12
CA PRO A 504 -10.40 -20.19 -31.35
C PRO A 504 -9.93 -21.04 -30.15
N PRO A 505 -9.15 -22.11 -30.38
CA PRO A 505 -8.60 -22.89 -29.30
C PRO A 505 -7.67 -21.99 -28.45
N TYR A 506 -7.78 -22.10 -27.12
CA TYR A 506 -7.00 -21.30 -26.17
C TYR A 506 -7.07 -19.77 -26.43
N PRO A 507 -8.27 -19.15 -26.44
CA PRO A 507 -8.45 -17.78 -26.88
C PRO A 507 -7.66 -16.76 -26.05
N LEU A 508 -7.45 -17.04 -24.74
CA LEU A 508 -6.67 -16.19 -23.85
C LEU A 508 -5.19 -16.19 -24.24
N PHE A 509 -4.58 -17.36 -24.47
CA PHE A 509 -3.16 -17.46 -24.82
C PHE A 509 -2.89 -16.84 -26.19
N THR A 510 -3.80 -17.04 -27.15
CA THR A 510 -3.71 -16.44 -28.47
C THR A 510 -3.82 -14.91 -28.40
N ALA A 511 -4.70 -14.36 -27.57
CA ALA A 511 -4.83 -12.93 -27.34
C ALA A 511 -3.62 -12.35 -26.61
N PHE A 512 -3.08 -13.07 -25.62
CA PHE A 512 -1.89 -12.70 -24.87
C PHE A 512 -0.65 -12.63 -25.81
N GLY A 513 -0.43 -13.65 -26.63
CA GLY A 513 0.64 -13.67 -27.61
C GLY A 513 0.52 -12.51 -28.63
N ARG A 514 -0.69 -12.20 -29.09
CA ARG A 514 -0.95 -11.05 -29.96
C ARG A 514 -0.66 -9.71 -29.27
N ALA A 515 -1.04 -9.56 -28.01
CA ALA A 515 -0.78 -8.34 -27.24
C ALA A 515 0.72 -8.08 -27.07
N ILE A 516 1.50 -9.10 -26.71
CA ILE A 516 2.96 -8.99 -26.56
C ILE A 516 3.63 -8.75 -27.91
N ARG A 517 3.26 -9.50 -28.95
CA ARG A 517 3.97 -9.42 -30.24
C ARG A 517 3.73 -8.10 -30.96
N TYR A 518 2.51 -7.56 -30.96
CA TYR A 518 2.12 -6.43 -31.80
C TYR A 518 1.81 -5.15 -31.04
N HIS A 519 1.42 -5.22 -29.76
CA HIS A 519 0.84 -4.07 -29.03
C HIS A 519 1.60 -3.67 -27.77
N THR A 520 2.78 -4.25 -27.51
CA THR A 520 3.63 -3.90 -26.37
C THR A 520 3.88 -2.39 -26.28
N GLY A 521 4.17 -1.72 -27.41
CA GLY A 521 4.38 -0.27 -27.44
C GLY A 521 3.16 0.54 -27.02
N SER A 522 1.97 0.16 -27.50
CA SER A 522 0.72 0.84 -27.13
C SER A 522 0.36 0.64 -25.66
N LEU A 523 0.61 -0.55 -25.12
CA LEU A 523 0.39 -0.85 -23.71
C LEU A 523 1.40 -0.11 -22.81
N ALA A 524 2.66 -0.06 -23.24
CA ALA A 524 3.72 0.68 -22.57
C ALA A 524 3.40 2.19 -22.52
N PHE A 525 2.88 2.76 -23.61
CA PHE A 525 2.50 4.17 -23.66
C PHE A 525 1.36 4.52 -22.69
N GLY A 526 0.27 3.75 -22.69
CA GLY A 526 -0.83 3.99 -21.78
C GLY A 526 -0.44 3.81 -20.29
N SER A 527 0.40 2.81 -20.00
CA SER A 527 0.93 2.59 -18.65
C SER A 527 1.93 3.66 -18.20
N LEU A 528 2.71 4.25 -19.14
CA LEU A 528 3.62 5.37 -18.87
C LEU A 528 2.86 6.61 -18.39
N ILE A 529 1.78 6.98 -19.06
CA ILE A 529 0.95 8.14 -18.68
C ILE A 529 0.45 7.95 -17.24
N LEU A 530 -0.05 6.76 -16.93
CA LEU A 530 -0.58 6.46 -15.60
C LEU A 530 0.51 6.46 -14.52
N ALA A 531 1.68 5.87 -14.81
CA ALA A 531 2.83 5.87 -13.92
C ALA A 531 3.32 7.30 -13.63
N GLY A 532 3.34 8.18 -14.64
CA GLY A 532 3.67 9.59 -14.48
C GLY A 532 2.72 10.30 -13.52
N ILE A 533 1.40 10.14 -13.69
CA ILE A 533 0.39 10.74 -12.79
C ILE A 533 0.56 10.24 -11.35
N GLN A 534 0.78 8.94 -11.18
CA GLN A 534 1.00 8.32 -9.86
C GLN A 534 2.29 8.83 -9.21
N MET A 535 3.36 9.00 -9.97
CA MET A 535 4.61 9.55 -9.48
C MET A 535 4.45 11.00 -9.01
N PHE A 536 3.80 11.86 -9.79
CA PHE A 536 3.50 13.24 -9.38
C PHE A 536 2.68 13.29 -8.09
N ARG A 537 1.70 12.42 -7.96
CA ARG A 537 0.89 12.33 -6.74
C ARG A 537 1.73 11.94 -5.51
N LEU A 538 2.62 10.96 -5.65
CA LEU A 538 3.55 10.55 -4.58
C LEU A 538 4.52 11.67 -4.19
N ILE A 539 5.06 12.39 -5.17
CA ILE A 539 5.93 13.56 -4.93
C ILE A 539 5.18 14.66 -4.17
N LEU A 540 3.94 14.97 -4.56
CA LEU A 540 3.10 15.93 -3.85
C LEU A 540 2.84 15.51 -2.40
N GLU A 541 2.57 14.22 -2.17
CA GLU A 541 2.33 13.69 -0.83
C GLU A 541 3.60 13.72 0.04
N TYR A 542 4.76 13.45 -0.56
CA TYR A 542 6.06 13.58 0.12
C TYR A 542 6.38 15.03 0.49
N LEU A 543 6.17 15.97 -0.42
CA LEU A 543 6.37 17.40 -0.18
C LEU A 543 5.42 17.93 0.91
N ASP A 544 4.18 17.45 0.95
CA ASP A 544 3.22 17.81 2.00
C ASP A 544 3.71 17.42 3.41
N LYS A 545 4.28 16.21 3.53
CA LYS A 545 4.84 15.76 4.80
C LYS A 545 6.06 16.56 5.25
N ARG A 546 6.90 17.00 4.31
CA ARG A 546 8.14 17.77 4.63
C ARG A 546 7.88 19.24 4.95
N LEU A 547 6.86 19.84 4.33
CA LEU A 547 6.59 21.28 4.44
C LEU A 547 5.53 21.62 5.50
N LYS A 548 5.19 20.71 6.40
CA LYS A 548 4.12 20.93 7.43
C LYS A 548 4.39 22.11 8.36
N GLU A 549 5.66 22.45 8.60
CA GLU A 549 6.04 23.48 9.57
C GLU A 549 5.95 24.93 9.03
N ALA A 550 5.91 25.14 7.70
CA ALA A 550 5.98 26.46 7.06
C ALA A 550 4.73 26.84 6.27
N GLN A 551 3.52 26.35 6.64
CA GLN A 551 2.35 26.47 5.75
C GLN A 551 1.37 27.58 6.10
N ASN A 552 1.20 28.55 5.17
CA ASN A 552 0.08 29.46 5.12
C ASN A 552 -1.22 28.75 4.68
N ASN A 553 -2.39 29.24 5.10
CA ASN A 553 -3.70 28.68 4.79
C ASN A 553 -3.96 28.54 3.27
N VAL A 554 -3.45 29.46 2.45
CA VAL A 554 -3.54 29.42 0.98
C VAL A 554 -2.77 28.22 0.41
N SER A 555 -1.58 27.94 0.93
CA SER A 555 -0.77 26.78 0.53
C SER A 555 -1.47 25.45 0.85
N LYS A 556 -2.17 25.35 1.99
CA LYS A 556 -2.96 24.17 2.37
C LYS A 556 -4.13 23.94 1.42
N PHE A 557 -4.86 25.01 1.07
CA PHE A 557 -5.98 24.95 0.14
C PHE A 557 -5.52 24.52 -1.27
N LEU A 558 -4.47 25.14 -1.81
CA LEU A 558 -3.94 24.83 -3.14
C LEU A 558 -3.48 23.35 -3.23
N LYS A 559 -2.83 22.84 -2.19
CA LYS A 559 -2.42 21.43 -2.12
C LYS A 559 -3.61 20.45 -2.08
N CYS A 560 -4.66 20.80 -1.34
CA CYS A 560 -5.90 20.01 -1.30
C CYS A 560 -6.53 19.93 -2.70
N CYS A 561 -6.62 21.07 -3.41
CA CYS A 561 -7.12 21.11 -4.78
C CYS A 561 -6.26 20.29 -5.73
N LEU A 562 -4.93 20.43 -5.70
CA LEU A 562 -4.02 19.63 -6.54
C LEU A 562 -4.16 18.13 -6.28
N ARG A 563 -4.21 17.71 -5.02
CA ARG A 563 -4.42 16.29 -4.65
C ARG A 563 -5.74 15.76 -5.21
N CYS A 564 -6.82 16.52 -5.09
CA CYS A 564 -8.12 16.16 -5.65
C CYS A 564 -8.07 16.09 -7.18
N CYS A 565 -7.46 17.08 -7.85
CA CYS A 565 -7.29 17.09 -9.31
C CYS A 565 -6.51 15.88 -9.81
N PHE A 566 -5.36 15.55 -9.20
CA PHE A 566 -4.57 14.39 -9.61
C PHE A 566 -5.28 13.06 -9.33
N TRP A 567 -6.05 12.97 -8.23
CA TRP A 567 -6.87 11.80 -7.96
C TRP A 567 -7.98 11.60 -9.00
N CYS A 568 -8.67 12.68 -9.37
CA CYS A 568 -9.67 12.65 -10.44
C CYS A 568 -9.05 12.30 -11.78
N LEU A 569 -7.90 12.90 -12.11
CA LEU A 569 -7.16 12.64 -13.34
C LEU A 569 -6.70 11.18 -13.42
N GLU A 570 -6.16 10.63 -12.33
CA GLU A 570 -5.77 9.21 -12.27
C GLU A 570 -6.95 8.28 -12.56
N LYS A 571 -8.12 8.55 -11.97
CA LYS A 571 -9.34 7.76 -12.23
C LYS A 571 -9.81 7.88 -13.67
N ALA A 572 -9.82 9.09 -14.21
CA ALA A 572 -10.22 9.34 -15.60
C ALA A 572 -9.30 8.64 -16.60
N VAL A 573 -7.98 8.72 -16.38
CA VAL A 573 -7.00 8.06 -17.24
C VAL A 573 -7.07 6.54 -17.11
N LYS A 574 -7.26 5.97 -15.91
CA LYS A 574 -7.48 4.53 -15.72
C LYS A 574 -8.69 4.05 -16.53
N PHE A 575 -9.80 4.78 -16.47
CA PHE A 575 -11.01 4.47 -17.24
C PHE A 575 -10.76 4.54 -18.73
N LEU A 576 -10.13 5.61 -19.22
CA LEU A 576 -9.82 5.78 -20.64
C LEU A 576 -8.86 4.69 -21.15
N ASN A 577 -7.78 4.40 -20.42
CA ASN A 577 -6.80 3.38 -20.77
C ASN A 577 -7.44 2.01 -20.92
N ARG A 578 -8.27 1.60 -19.94
CA ARG A 578 -8.97 0.32 -19.97
C ARG A 578 -9.81 0.17 -21.23
N ASN A 579 -10.59 1.17 -21.57
CA ASN A 579 -11.42 1.16 -22.78
C ASN A 579 -10.58 1.25 -24.08
N ALA A 580 -9.47 1.99 -24.05
CA ALA A 580 -8.52 2.02 -25.18
C ALA A 580 -7.89 0.64 -25.42
N TYR A 581 -7.54 -0.12 -24.36
CA TYR A 581 -6.99 -1.47 -24.49
C TYR A 581 -8.01 -2.46 -25.09
N ILE A 582 -9.30 -2.31 -24.77
CA ILE A 582 -10.35 -3.09 -25.44
C ILE A 582 -10.39 -2.77 -26.92
N MET A 583 -10.33 -1.51 -27.32
CA MET A 583 -10.32 -1.10 -28.74
C MET A 583 -9.05 -1.55 -29.46
N ILE A 584 -7.88 -1.56 -28.79
CA ILE A 584 -6.64 -2.15 -29.33
C ILE A 584 -6.81 -3.65 -29.57
N ALA A 585 -7.40 -4.36 -28.59
CA ALA A 585 -7.65 -5.79 -28.71
C ALA A 585 -8.61 -6.15 -29.85
N ILE A 586 -9.57 -5.29 -30.17
CA ILE A 586 -10.54 -5.50 -31.27
C ILE A 586 -9.93 -5.12 -32.62
N TYR A 587 -9.39 -3.90 -32.74
CA TYR A 587 -9.01 -3.31 -34.04
C TYR A 587 -7.52 -3.30 -34.36
N GLY A 588 -6.66 -3.57 -33.36
CA GLY A 588 -5.20 -3.57 -33.56
C GLY A 588 -4.59 -2.21 -33.92
N LYS A 589 -5.21 -1.08 -33.54
CA LYS A 589 -4.73 0.27 -33.78
C LYS A 589 -3.76 0.74 -32.70
N ASN A 590 -3.03 1.83 -33.00
CA ASN A 590 -2.18 2.51 -32.01
C ASN A 590 -3.02 3.10 -30.86
N PHE A 591 -2.37 3.36 -29.71
CA PHE A 591 -3.02 3.79 -28.48
C PHE A 591 -3.87 5.07 -28.64
N CYS A 592 -3.30 6.13 -29.22
CA CYS A 592 -3.99 7.43 -29.33
C CYS A 592 -5.28 7.35 -30.18
N ARG A 593 -5.24 6.60 -31.28
CA ARG A 593 -6.43 6.38 -32.13
C ARG A 593 -7.47 5.53 -31.40
N SER A 594 -7.05 4.48 -30.72
CA SER A 594 -7.93 3.60 -29.95
C SER A 594 -8.56 4.34 -28.77
N ALA A 595 -7.81 5.17 -28.06
CA ALA A 595 -8.32 6.01 -26.99
C ALA A 595 -9.35 7.03 -27.48
N LYS A 596 -9.09 7.69 -28.62
CA LYS A 596 -10.04 8.62 -29.26
C LYS A 596 -11.31 7.90 -29.71
N ASP A 597 -11.17 6.75 -30.36
CA ASP A 597 -12.31 5.94 -30.82
C ASP A 597 -13.16 5.47 -29.62
N ALA A 598 -12.51 5.00 -28.53
CA ALA A 598 -13.18 4.60 -27.29
C ALA A 598 -13.90 5.78 -26.63
N PHE A 599 -13.23 6.92 -26.47
CA PHE A 599 -13.81 8.11 -25.87
C PHE A 599 -15.06 8.58 -26.63
N ASN A 600 -14.98 8.68 -27.96
CA ASN A 600 -16.11 9.10 -28.79
C ASN A 600 -17.29 8.11 -28.70
N LEU A 601 -17.02 6.79 -28.66
CA LEU A 601 -18.06 5.76 -28.52
C LEU A 601 -18.78 5.87 -27.18
N LEU A 602 -18.00 6.03 -26.10
CA LEU A 602 -18.52 6.11 -24.73
C LEU A 602 -19.31 7.40 -24.50
N MET A 603 -18.80 8.55 -24.99
CA MET A 603 -19.47 9.85 -24.81
C MET A 603 -20.81 9.91 -25.52
N ARG A 604 -20.95 9.25 -26.68
CA ARG A 604 -22.25 9.13 -27.37
C ARG A 604 -23.27 8.28 -26.60
N ASN A 605 -22.80 7.41 -25.70
CA ASN A 605 -23.63 6.50 -24.92
C ASN A 605 -23.44 6.68 -23.42
N ILE A 606 -23.06 7.87 -22.94
CA ILE A 606 -22.61 8.13 -21.57
C ILE A 606 -23.57 7.62 -20.50
N LEU A 607 -24.89 7.79 -20.68
CA LEU A 607 -25.88 7.32 -19.72
C LEU A 607 -25.98 5.79 -19.66
N LYS A 608 -25.78 5.10 -20.79
CA LYS A 608 -25.78 3.62 -20.80
C LYS A 608 -24.51 3.08 -20.13
N VAL A 609 -23.37 3.71 -20.44
CA VAL A 609 -22.07 3.41 -19.82
C VAL A 609 -22.15 3.60 -18.30
N ALA A 610 -22.58 4.77 -17.86
CA ALA A 610 -22.63 5.10 -16.43
C ALA A 610 -23.53 4.14 -15.64
N VAL A 611 -24.69 3.76 -16.19
CA VAL A 611 -25.59 2.82 -15.50
C VAL A 611 -24.99 1.41 -15.48
N MET A 612 -24.43 0.96 -16.60
CA MET A 612 -23.79 -0.35 -16.69
C MET A 612 -22.65 -0.48 -15.69
N ASP A 613 -21.71 0.50 -15.66
CA ASP A 613 -20.61 0.50 -14.73
C ASP A 613 -21.07 0.47 -13.27
N ARG A 614 -22.07 1.31 -12.90
CA ARG A 614 -22.59 1.36 -11.53
C ARG A 614 -23.32 0.09 -11.10
N VAL A 615 -24.13 -0.50 -11.99
CA VAL A 615 -24.83 -1.76 -11.70
C VAL A 615 -23.82 -2.90 -11.55
N THR A 616 -22.83 -2.97 -12.45
CA THR A 616 -21.76 -3.97 -12.38
C THR A 616 -20.92 -3.82 -11.12
N ASP A 617 -20.44 -2.60 -10.83
CA ASP A 617 -19.67 -2.33 -9.63
C ASP A 617 -20.42 -2.68 -8.35
N PHE A 618 -21.72 -2.33 -8.28
CA PHE A 618 -22.57 -2.64 -7.13
C PHE A 618 -22.65 -4.14 -6.86
N VAL A 619 -22.96 -4.95 -7.88
CA VAL A 619 -23.07 -6.42 -7.73
C VAL A 619 -21.72 -7.03 -7.36
N LEU A 620 -20.62 -6.56 -7.99
CA LEU A 620 -19.28 -7.08 -7.73
C LEU A 620 -18.74 -6.68 -6.36
N VAL A 621 -19.00 -5.46 -5.89
CA VAL A 621 -18.59 -5.02 -4.54
C VAL A 621 -19.32 -5.85 -3.48
N LEU A 622 -20.63 -6.02 -3.62
CA LEU A 622 -21.40 -6.85 -2.70
C LEU A 622 -20.95 -8.32 -2.72
N GLY A 623 -20.63 -8.85 -3.90
CA GLY A 623 -20.04 -10.18 -4.01
C GLY A 623 -18.70 -10.33 -3.26
N LYS A 624 -17.81 -9.31 -3.36
CA LYS A 624 -16.55 -9.29 -2.61
C LYS A 624 -16.77 -9.26 -1.09
N ILE A 625 -17.71 -8.43 -0.64
CA ILE A 625 -18.09 -8.34 0.78
C ILE A 625 -18.70 -9.66 1.26
N LEU A 626 -19.56 -10.28 0.45
CA LEU A 626 -20.15 -11.57 0.78
C LEU A 626 -19.10 -12.67 0.93
N VAL A 627 -18.17 -12.79 -0.03
CA VAL A 627 -17.08 -13.77 0.03
C VAL A 627 -16.20 -13.51 1.24
N ALA A 628 -15.74 -12.28 1.43
CA ALA A 628 -14.88 -11.93 2.56
C ALA A 628 -15.59 -12.09 3.91
N GLY A 629 -16.89 -11.77 3.97
CA GLY A 629 -17.71 -11.93 5.16
C GLY A 629 -17.95 -13.40 5.53
N CYS A 630 -18.30 -14.26 4.57
CA CYS A 630 -18.47 -15.69 4.81
C CYS A 630 -17.19 -16.34 5.34
N ILE A 631 -16.05 -16.03 4.69
CA ILE A 631 -14.74 -16.56 5.14
C ILE A 631 -14.36 -15.95 6.49
N GLY A 632 -14.65 -14.66 6.71
CA GLY A 632 -14.41 -13.99 7.99
C GLY A 632 -15.19 -14.62 9.13
N VAL A 633 -16.46 -14.95 8.94
CA VAL A 633 -17.28 -15.66 9.95
C VAL A 633 -16.71 -17.07 10.22
N LEU A 634 -16.36 -17.82 9.18
CA LEU A 634 -15.74 -19.14 9.35
C LEU A 634 -14.42 -19.06 10.13
N ALA A 635 -13.55 -18.11 9.76
CA ALA A 635 -12.29 -17.89 10.44
C ALA A 635 -12.48 -17.40 11.88
N PHE A 636 -13.47 -16.54 12.14
CA PHE A 636 -13.83 -16.11 13.49
C PHE A 636 -14.26 -17.29 14.37
N LEU A 637 -15.15 -18.15 13.87
CA LEU A 637 -15.59 -19.32 14.61
C LEU A 637 -14.47 -20.31 14.89
N LEU A 638 -13.51 -20.43 13.94
CA LEU A 638 -12.33 -21.28 14.10
C LEU A 638 -11.33 -20.73 15.12
N PHE A 639 -10.96 -19.43 15.02
CA PHE A 639 -9.95 -18.81 15.89
C PHE A 639 -10.47 -18.50 17.31
N THR A 640 -11.79 -18.49 17.52
CA THR A 640 -12.40 -18.32 18.85
C THR A 640 -12.82 -19.64 19.49
N GLU A 641 -12.42 -20.80 18.93
CA GLU A 641 -12.72 -22.15 19.43
C GLU A 641 -14.23 -22.41 19.67
N ARG A 642 -15.10 -21.69 18.93
CA ARG A 642 -16.55 -21.87 19.02
C ARG A 642 -17.09 -23.00 18.12
N LEU A 643 -16.22 -23.73 17.45
CA LEU A 643 -16.52 -24.92 16.64
C LEU A 643 -15.91 -26.19 17.26
N PRO A 644 -16.35 -26.64 18.43
CA PRO A 644 -15.68 -27.72 19.15
C PRO A 644 -15.90 -29.13 18.56
N MET A 645 -16.69 -29.26 17.51
CA MET A 645 -17.12 -30.60 17.01
C MET A 645 -16.32 -31.15 15.81
N ILE A 646 -15.52 -30.39 15.11
CA ILE A 646 -15.02 -30.84 13.80
C ILE A 646 -13.49 -30.76 13.65
N ILE A 647 -12.82 -29.81 14.28
CA ILE A 647 -11.38 -29.61 14.07
C ILE A 647 -10.78 -29.02 15.36
N GLU A 648 -9.69 -29.62 15.85
CA GLU A 648 -8.85 -29.02 16.90
C GLU A 648 -8.30 -27.67 16.35
N GLY A 649 -8.78 -26.55 16.92
CA GLY A 649 -8.33 -25.21 16.57
C GLY A 649 -6.88 -24.95 17.00
N PRO A 650 -6.26 -23.86 16.57
CA PRO A 650 -4.95 -23.46 17.07
C PRO A 650 -5.03 -23.22 18.57
N THR A 651 -4.07 -23.76 19.32
CA THR A 651 -3.90 -23.48 20.76
C THR A 651 -3.99 -21.98 21.03
N SER A 652 -4.54 -21.59 22.18
CA SER A 652 -4.86 -20.22 22.61
C SER A 652 -3.99 -19.10 22.00
N LEU A 653 -4.59 -18.28 21.14
CA LEU A 653 -3.93 -17.17 20.46
C LEU A 653 -3.83 -15.95 21.37
N ASN A 654 -2.71 -15.23 21.31
CA ASN A 654 -2.56 -13.95 22.03
C ASN A 654 -3.51 -12.87 21.47
N TYR A 655 -3.60 -12.77 20.15
CA TYR A 655 -4.43 -11.80 19.42
C TYR A 655 -5.16 -12.46 18.26
N TYR A 656 -6.27 -13.14 18.49
CA TYR A 656 -7.06 -13.83 17.45
C TYR A 656 -7.52 -12.91 16.31
N TRP A 657 -7.67 -11.61 16.56
CA TRP A 657 -8.14 -10.64 15.56
C TRP A 657 -7.10 -10.38 14.45
N VAL A 658 -5.80 -10.61 14.68
CA VAL A 658 -4.73 -10.36 13.70
C VAL A 658 -4.77 -11.37 12.54
N PRO A 659 -4.70 -12.70 12.78
CA PRO A 659 -4.87 -13.69 11.71
C PRO A 659 -6.26 -13.61 11.09
N LEU A 660 -7.30 -13.31 11.86
CA LEU A 660 -8.67 -13.09 11.35
C LEU A 660 -8.71 -11.94 10.33
N LEU A 661 -8.13 -10.79 10.67
CA LEU A 661 -8.07 -9.63 9.78
C LEU A 661 -7.29 -9.96 8.49
N THR A 662 -6.22 -10.73 8.61
CA THR A 662 -5.41 -11.18 7.46
C THR A 662 -6.23 -12.07 6.53
N VAL A 663 -7.01 -13.00 7.05
CA VAL A 663 -7.90 -13.86 6.26
C VAL A 663 -8.99 -13.03 5.57
N ILE A 664 -9.61 -12.07 6.27
CA ILE A 664 -10.65 -11.21 5.69
C ILE A 664 -10.10 -10.34 4.56
N ILE A 665 -8.97 -9.65 4.80
CA ILE A 665 -8.34 -8.80 3.78
C ILE A 665 -7.84 -9.64 2.60
N GLY A 666 -7.19 -10.77 2.87
CA GLY A 666 -6.70 -11.69 1.85
C GLY A 666 -7.85 -12.24 0.99
N SER A 667 -8.96 -12.65 1.60
CA SER A 667 -10.16 -13.13 0.91
C SER A 667 -10.79 -12.03 0.04
N TYR A 668 -10.82 -10.79 0.53
CA TYR A 668 -11.29 -9.65 -0.25
C TYR A 668 -10.40 -9.38 -1.47
N LEU A 669 -9.08 -9.44 -1.32
CA LEU A 669 -8.13 -9.25 -2.42
C LEU A 669 -8.23 -10.37 -3.47
N ILE A 670 -8.40 -11.62 -3.05
CA ILE A 670 -8.62 -12.76 -3.95
C ILE A 670 -9.93 -12.56 -4.72
N ALA A 671 -11.03 -12.26 -4.04
CA ALA A 671 -12.32 -11.97 -4.67
C ALA A 671 -12.19 -10.79 -5.65
N HIS A 672 -11.43 -9.75 -5.30
CA HIS A 672 -11.16 -8.63 -6.20
C HIS A 672 -10.46 -9.08 -7.48
N GLY A 673 -9.48 -9.96 -7.41
CA GLY A 673 -8.79 -10.52 -8.58
C GLY A 673 -9.76 -11.24 -9.54
N PHE A 674 -10.58 -12.17 -9.04
CA PHE A 674 -11.56 -12.90 -9.84
C PHE A 674 -12.65 -12.00 -10.42
N PHE A 675 -13.14 -11.07 -9.64
CA PHE A 675 -14.21 -10.17 -10.07
C PHE A 675 -13.74 -9.09 -11.02
N SER A 676 -12.44 -8.74 -11.02
CA SER A 676 -11.88 -7.83 -12.01
C SER A 676 -11.91 -8.43 -13.43
N ILE A 677 -11.73 -9.76 -13.56
CA ILE A 677 -11.89 -10.46 -14.84
C ILE A 677 -13.34 -10.38 -15.31
N TYR A 678 -14.27 -10.61 -14.39
CA TYR A 678 -15.68 -10.54 -14.70
C TYR A 678 -16.09 -9.13 -15.13
N ALA A 679 -15.62 -8.09 -14.45
CA ALA A 679 -15.79 -6.70 -14.85
C ALA A 679 -15.24 -6.46 -16.27
N MET A 680 -14.02 -6.93 -16.54
CA MET A 680 -13.38 -6.78 -17.85
C MET A 680 -14.15 -7.51 -18.98
N CYS A 681 -14.72 -8.68 -18.67
CA CYS A 681 -15.58 -9.42 -19.56
C CYS A 681 -16.83 -8.61 -19.94
N ILE A 682 -17.55 -8.09 -18.95
CA ILE A 682 -18.77 -7.30 -19.17
C ILE A 682 -18.47 -6.04 -19.99
N GLU A 683 -17.45 -5.31 -19.62
CA GLU A 683 -17.03 -4.09 -20.35
C GLU A 683 -16.67 -4.39 -21.78
N THR A 684 -15.93 -5.47 -22.03
CA THR A 684 -15.57 -5.89 -23.39
C THR A 684 -16.79 -6.22 -24.20
N ILE A 685 -17.70 -7.06 -23.66
CA ILE A 685 -18.96 -7.42 -24.33
C ILE A 685 -19.82 -6.17 -24.58
N PHE A 686 -19.87 -5.25 -23.62
CA PHE A 686 -20.61 -4.00 -23.76
C PHE A 686 -20.07 -3.10 -24.85
N ILE A 687 -18.73 -2.93 -24.94
CA ILE A 687 -18.10 -2.17 -26.03
C ILE A 687 -18.35 -2.84 -27.37
N CYS A 688 -18.22 -4.16 -27.47
CA CYS A 688 -18.56 -4.93 -28.67
C CYS A 688 -20.02 -4.70 -29.08
N PHE A 689 -20.95 -4.73 -28.12
CA PHE A 689 -22.35 -4.43 -28.32
C PHE A 689 -22.61 -3.01 -28.82
N LEU A 690 -21.92 -2.01 -28.26
CA LEU A 690 -22.03 -0.61 -28.69
C LEU A 690 -21.52 -0.43 -30.12
N VAL A 691 -20.41 -1.09 -30.46
CA VAL A 691 -19.83 -1.10 -31.80
C VAL A 691 -20.81 -1.73 -32.81
N ASP A 692 -21.38 -2.88 -32.47
CA ASP A 692 -22.32 -3.61 -33.32
C ASP A 692 -23.64 -2.84 -33.48
N ASN A 693 -24.15 -2.24 -32.44
CA ASN A 693 -25.39 -1.45 -32.48
C ASN A 693 -25.24 -0.18 -33.35
N GLN A 694 -24.06 0.43 -33.44
CA GLN A 694 -23.78 1.49 -34.43
C GLN A 694 -23.85 0.97 -35.84
N LYS A 695 -23.49 -0.29 -36.09
CA LYS A 695 -23.56 -0.98 -37.35
C LYS A 695 -25.01 -1.26 -37.76
N MET A 696 -25.81 -1.83 -36.87
CA MET A 696 -27.21 -2.21 -37.08
C MET A 696 -28.13 -1.01 -37.31
N ARG A 697 -27.95 0.11 -36.64
CA ARG A 697 -28.73 1.35 -36.89
C ARG A 697 -28.56 1.92 -38.29
N ARG A 698 -27.49 1.58 -39.01
CA ARG A 698 -27.29 1.96 -40.41
C ARG A 698 -27.87 0.95 -41.41
N LEU A 699 -28.01 -0.33 -41.02
CA LEU A 699 -28.46 -1.40 -41.93
C LEU A 699 -29.97 -1.68 -41.81
N ARG A 700 -30.61 -1.38 -40.69
CA ARG A 700 -32.05 -1.55 -40.47
C ARG A 700 -32.64 -0.40 -39.65
N PRO A 701 -33.28 0.59 -40.24
CA PRO A 701 -33.96 1.64 -39.46
C PRO A 701 -35.22 1.18 -38.74
N MET A 702 -35.65 -0.10 -38.87
CA MET A 702 -37.01 -0.47 -38.50
C MET A 702 -37.19 -1.82 -37.77
N SER A 703 -36.36 -2.29 -36.94
CA SER A 703 -36.76 -3.47 -36.15
C SER A 703 -36.12 -3.66 -34.79
N LEU A 704 -35.95 -2.61 -34.02
CA LEU A 704 -35.47 -2.71 -32.63
C LEU A 704 -36.45 -2.04 -31.65
N ALA A 705 -37.74 -2.36 -31.79
CA ALA A 705 -38.77 -2.07 -30.77
C ALA A 705 -39.05 -3.26 -29.84
N SER A 706 -38.33 -4.39 -29.98
CA SER A 706 -38.61 -5.61 -29.21
C SER A 706 -37.33 -6.26 -28.62
N LEU A 707 -36.49 -5.47 -27.94
CA LEU A 707 -35.49 -6.01 -26.99
C LEU A 707 -35.30 -5.03 -25.83
#